data_49878714c5b4e36f0f2eaed453a02535
#
_entry.id   49878714c5b4e36f0f2eaed453a02535
#
_cell.length_a   1.000
_cell.length_b   1.000
_cell.length_c   1.000
_cell.angle_alpha   90.00
_cell.angle_beta   90.00
_cell.angle_gamma   90.00
#
_symmetry.space_group_name_H-M   'P 1'
#
loop_
_entity.id
_entity.type
_entity.pdbx_description
1 polymer ?
#
loop_
_entity_poly.entity_id
_entity_poly.type
_entity_poly.pdbx_seq_one_letter_code
_entity_poly.pdbx_strand_id
1 'polypeptide(L)'
;MTSHANFTLGPKGVFRYHLASHGYHNFPPEWLVKRFFVLAIVSSLSLVAAAVSPAQAAEIPYPAPVYASCPTSNGTPAHLIIYLQLDNQAGLTRFLDDAYYNPSSPSYHAFLSASQFDAMYSAPSSVFSSVESILASNGLSTIMTGPMLIEGAGTDGQAQSALTQIMGTANIQRYLIGSECIPEGLYTLSSSNSHVPSYTPDHHRGAYVGSSQSRPKSCAFNEPSQYGQTWFPCGLQAIYDETPLLSQGPSGSHQTIALVDAFGDPEITQANSLVYDNIACSDLATFNSDFNLPNSNCSVIYPTGSPTLTATDLGDAENWGIETALDMQYSHTMAPAANILEVTTPTGSDDFFASVEYVVNNNLANTISLSWGYYEDLFYCFSPPACSPPNAAAFMTGYDEIFQQAAAQGIGVFASSGDYGAYDPVFAPPPTGEVSTSSPASDPWVTGVGGTRLTATLTGNSISRLEAAWSFPGSFPGCLCGSGGGFSMVFHEPLDQQMVHIATQVSSIFEPLLGTSGITFYPQGQRGVPDLAADADPATGVLFVLDGAIFPYAYGGTSLAAPLTAGMSSLVQGNTPYFTIGDLAPTLYQLYSHDGGFYTYQSQFGISQLSHGIHGVMFLTASGQNGVFHVTPGVWNPVAGLGQLNVYGLALALSSSDYGD
;
A
#
# COMPACT_ATOMS: atom_id res chain seq x y z
N MET A 1 14.08 -47.82 4.22
CA MET A 1 13.47 -49.18 4.39
C MET A 1 11.97 -48.96 4.34
N THR A 2 11.36 -49.37 3.24
CA THR A 2 9.90 -49.24 2.96
C THR A 2 9.13 -50.31 3.70
N SER A 3 8.30 -49.92 4.65
CA SER A 3 7.32 -50.83 5.29
C SER A 3 6.01 -50.80 4.51
N HIS A 4 5.63 -51.91 3.90
CA HIS A 4 4.30 -52.09 3.29
C HIS A 4 3.27 -52.43 4.38
N ALA A 5 2.20 -51.63 4.45
CA ALA A 5 1.03 -51.96 5.25
C ALA A 5 -0.02 -52.63 4.36
N ASN A 6 -0.44 -53.84 4.69
CA ASN A 6 -1.55 -54.55 4.01
C ASN A 6 -2.84 -54.34 4.78
N PHE A 7 -3.88 -53.93 4.05
CA PHE A 7 -5.24 -53.76 4.60
C PHE A 7 -6.16 -54.88 4.12
N THR A 8 -6.91 -55.48 5.02
CA THR A 8 -8.01 -56.42 4.66
C THR A 8 -9.30 -56.01 5.34
N LEU A 9 -10.38 -56.00 4.57
CA LEU A 9 -11.76 -55.77 5.04
C LEU A 9 -12.42 -57.09 5.40
N GLY A 10 -12.91 -57.22 6.61
CA GLY A 10 -13.72 -58.39 7.05
C GLY A 10 -15.23 -58.11 6.91
N PRO A 11 -16.08 -59.11 6.89
CA PRO A 11 -17.49 -59.01 6.49
C PRO A 11 -18.44 -58.31 7.47
N LYS A 12 -17.94 -57.53 8.42
CA LYS A 12 -18.75 -56.72 9.36
C LYS A 12 -18.22 -55.34 9.63
N GLY A 13 -17.41 -54.75 8.73
CA GLY A 13 -17.03 -53.34 8.82
C GLY A 13 -16.16 -52.95 10.03
N VAL A 14 -15.44 -53.89 10.66
CA VAL A 14 -14.58 -53.65 11.80
C VAL A 14 -13.11 -53.75 11.37
N PHE A 15 -12.35 -52.67 11.54
CA PHE A 15 -10.91 -52.66 11.28
C PHE A 15 -10.14 -53.37 12.39
N ARG A 16 -9.34 -54.37 12.03
CA ARG A 16 -8.37 -55.00 12.94
C ARG A 16 -6.93 -54.65 12.49
N TYR A 17 -6.15 -54.17 13.40
CA TYR A 17 -4.72 -53.93 13.24
C TYR A 17 -3.91 -55.14 13.69
N HIS A 18 -2.96 -55.56 12.87
CA HIS A 18 -1.85 -56.42 13.30
C HIS A 18 -0.57 -55.62 13.21
N LEU A 19 -0.02 -55.28 14.35
CA LEU A 19 1.34 -54.75 14.49
C LEU A 19 2.31 -55.89 14.75
N ALA A 20 3.27 -56.06 13.86
CA ALA A 20 4.42 -56.91 14.14
C ALA A 20 5.33 -56.23 15.20
N SER A 21 5.52 -56.93 16.29
CA SER A 21 6.26 -56.45 17.46
C SER A 21 7.76 -56.26 17.18
N HIS A 22 8.23 -55.03 17.18
CA HIS A 22 9.61 -54.67 17.56
C HIS A 22 9.56 -53.38 18.35
N GLY A 23 9.77 -53.52 19.61
CA GLY A 23 10.18 -52.66 20.70
C GLY A 23 10.03 -51.15 20.59
N TYR A 24 8.90 -50.63 21.09
CA TYR A 24 8.85 -49.30 21.65
C TYR A 24 8.04 -49.36 22.96
N HIS A 25 8.75 -49.24 24.07
CA HIS A 25 8.15 -49.02 25.38
C HIS A 25 7.96 -47.51 25.61
N ASN A 26 6.79 -47.12 26.11
CA ASN A 26 6.42 -45.88 26.75
C ASN A 26 6.01 -44.69 25.87
N PHE A 27 4.77 -44.73 25.41
CA PHE A 27 3.99 -43.50 25.20
C PHE A 27 2.52 -43.75 25.64
N PRO A 28 1.84 -42.79 26.29
CA PRO A 28 0.49 -42.95 26.78
C PRO A 28 -0.55 -43.05 25.62
N PRO A 29 -1.64 -43.82 25.81
CA PRO A 29 -2.61 -44.10 24.74
C PRO A 29 -3.35 -42.90 24.14
N GLU A 30 -3.44 -41.81 24.87
CA GLU A 30 -4.16 -40.59 24.42
C GLU A 30 -3.51 -39.85 23.26
N TRP A 31 -2.22 -40.05 23.05
CA TRP A 31 -1.45 -39.35 21.99
C TRP A 31 -1.74 -39.96 20.59
N LEU A 32 -2.02 -41.24 20.54
CA LEU A 32 -2.37 -41.90 19.27
C LEU A 32 -3.78 -41.53 18.76
N VAL A 33 -4.74 -41.32 19.65
CA VAL A 33 -6.12 -41.01 19.27
C VAL A 33 -6.22 -39.60 18.68
N LYS A 34 -5.48 -38.61 19.22
CA LYS A 34 -5.51 -37.25 18.69
C LYS A 34 -4.91 -37.10 17.28
N ARG A 35 -3.86 -37.85 16.95
CA ARG A 35 -3.27 -37.82 15.60
C ARG A 35 -4.15 -38.47 14.53
N PHE A 36 -4.90 -39.55 14.88
CA PHE A 36 -5.80 -40.17 13.93
C PHE A 36 -7.06 -39.34 13.64
N PHE A 37 -7.52 -38.55 14.60
CA PHE A 37 -8.65 -37.65 14.37
C PHE A 37 -8.28 -36.50 13.44
N VAL A 38 -7.09 -35.93 13.57
CA VAL A 38 -6.61 -34.85 12.68
C VAL A 38 -6.37 -35.36 11.26
N LEU A 39 -5.80 -36.53 11.07
CA LEU A 39 -5.62 -37.11 9.73
C LEU A 39 -6.94 -37.48 9.04
N ALA A 40 -7.95 -37.91 9.79
CA ALA A 40 -9.27 -38.26 9.22
C ALA A 40 -10.04 -36.99 8.79
N ILE A 41 -9.89 -35.87 9.50
CA ILE A 41 -10.52 -34.59 9.15
C ILE A 41 -9.85 -33.99 7.93
N VAL A 42 -8.53 -34.01 7.86
CA VAL A 42 -7.78 -33.49 6.69
C VAL A 42 -8.07 -34.30 5.43
N SER A 43 -8.20 -35.65 5.55
CA SER A 43 -8.54 -36.51 4.39
C SER A 43 -9.97 -36.32 3.91
N SER A 44 -10.92 -35.99 4.79
CA SER A 44 -12.32 -35.75 4.40
C SER A 44 -12.52 -34.34 3.80
N LEU A 45 -11.74 -33.35 4.23
CA LEU A 45 -11.73 -32.02 3.63
C LEU A 45 -11.10 -32.03 2.22
N SER A 46 -10.03 -32.80 2.00
CA SER A 46 -9.40 -32.91 0.68
C SER A 46 -10.29 -33.63 -0.37
N LEU A 47 -11.22 -34.50 0.04
CA LEU A 47 -12.15 -35.15 -0.89
C LEU A 47 -13.36 -34.27 -1.24
N VAL A 48 -13.71 -33.29 -0.41
CA VAL A 48 -14.78 -32.32 -0.71
C VAL A 48 -14.29 -31.21 -1.64
N ALA A 49 -13.01 -30.82 -1.54
CA ALA A 49 -12.41 -29.82 -2.43
C ALA A 49 -12.28 -30.30 -3.90
N ALA A 50 -12.26 -31.60 -4.16
CA ALA A 50 -12.11 -32.15 -5.51
C ALA A 50 -13.41 -32.23 -6.33
N ALA A 51 -14.55 -31.80 -5.80
CA ALA A 51 -15.85 -31.89 -6.45
C ALA A 51 -16.54 -30.54 -6.72
N VAL A 52 -15.83 -29.42 -6.46
CA VAL A 52 -16.33 -28.08 -6.85
C VAL A 52 -15.73 -27.77 -8.22
N SER A 53 -16.56 -27.89 -9.27
CA SER A 53 -16.27 -27.26 -10.56
C SER A 53 -15.85 -25.79 -10.33
N PRO A 54 -14.96 -25.21 -11.15
CA PRO A 54 -14.75 -23.77 -11.10
C PRO A 54 -16.11 -23.13 -11.39
N ALA A 55 -16.78 -22.69 -10.34
CA ALA A 55 -17.92 -21.80 -10.48
C ALA A 55 -17.35 -20.58 -11.22
N GLN A 56 -17.98 -20.24 -12.37
CA GLN A 56 -17.83 -18.90 -12.93
C GLN A 56 -17.84 -17.94 -11.76
N ALA A 57 -16.82 -17.08 -11.69
CA ALA A 57 -16.82 -15.99 -10.73
C ALA A 57 -18.17 -15.30 -10.87
N ALA A 58 -19.04 -15.49 -9.90
CA ALA A 58 -20.29 -14.75 -9.85
C ALA A 58 -19.84 -13.30 -9.71
N GLU A 59 -20.22 -12.45 -10.67
CA GLU A 59 -20.12 -11.01 -10.50
C GLU A 59 -20.66 -10.73 -9.10
N ILE A 60 -19.80 -10.22 -8.22
CA ILE A 60 -20.26 -9.74 -6.91
C ILE A 60 -21.20 -8.61 -7.25
N PRO A 61 -22.50 -8.70 -6.96
CA PRO A 61 -23.38 -7.57 -7.23
C PRO A 61 -22.81 -6.41 -6.44
N TYR A 62 -22.61 -5.26 -7.10
CA TYR A 62 -22.17 -4.03 -6.45
C TYR A 62 -22.92 -3.89 -5.13
N PRO A 63 -22.21 -3.69 -4.03
CA PRO A 63 -22.87 -3.52 -2.73
C PRO A 63 -23.80 -2.30 -2.79
N ALA A 64 -24.78 -2.25 -1.90
CA ALA A 64 -25.72 -1.15 -1.85
C ALA A 64 -24.95 0.17 -1.57
N PRO A 65 -25.29 1.29 -2.27
CA PRO A 65 -24.60 2.55 -2.12
C PRO A 65 -24.47 3.01 -0.67
N VAL A 66 -23.31 3.53 -0.29
CA VAL A 66 -23.07 4.11 1.03
C VAL A 66 -23.37 5.60 0.99
N TYR A 67 -24.12 6.07 1.96
CA TYR A 67 -24.44 7.46 2.07
C TYR A 67 -24.01 7.99 3.43
N ALA A 68 -23.00 8.86 3.45
CA ALA A 68 -22.71 9.64 4.63
C ALA A 68 -23.84 10.67 4.85
N SER A 69 -24.35 10.75 6.05
CA SER A 69 -25.24 11.85 6.42
C SER A 69 -24.39 13.08 6.75
N CYS A 70 -24.65 14.21 6.11
CA CYS A 70 -24.02 15.46 6.53
C CYS A 70 -24.40 15.78 7.98
N PRO A 71 -23.43 16.09 8.87
CA PRO A 71 -23.74 16.56 10.20
C PRO A 71 -24.55 17.86 10.11
N THR A 72 -25.75 17.89 10.63
CA THR A 72 -26.63 19.07 10.55
C THR A 72 -26.38 20.02 11.72
N SER A 73 -25.36 20.85 11.62
CA SER A 73 -25.05 21.90 12.61
C SER A 73 -25.43 23.32 12.19
N ASN A 74 -26.28 23.46 11.17
CA ASN A 74 -26.86 24.73 10.71
C ASN A 74 -25.86 25.79 10.21
N GLY A 75 -25.16 25.50 9.14
CA GLY A 75 -24.45 26.51 8.37
C GLY A 75 -22.91 26.43 8.49
N THR A 76 -22.38 25.34 8.97
CA THR A 76 -20.95 25.04 8.84
C THR A 76 -20.60 24.82 7.38
N PRO A 77 -19.52 25.42 6.86
CA PRO A 77 -19.04 25.08 5.53
C PRO A 77 -18.79 23.58 5.40
N ALA A 78 -19.14 22.99 4.28
CA ALA A 78 -18.98 21.57 4.03
C ALA A 78 -18.80 21.29 2.54
N HIS A 79 -18.07 20.23 2.25
CA HIS A 79 -17.94 19.63 0.92
C HIS A 79 -18.81 18.38 0.84
N LEU A 80 -19.51 18.22 -0.27
CA LEU A 80 -20.26 17.01 -0.61
C LEU A 80 -19.61 16.35 -1.80
N ILE A 81 -18.99 15.19 -1.59
CA ILE A 81 -18.38 14.38 -2.64
C ILE A 81 -19.38 13.29 -3.04
N ILE A 82 -19.60 13.12 -4.33
CA ILE A 82 -20.48 12.11 -4.92
C ILE A 82 -19.64 11.22 -5.81
N TYR A 83 -19.58 9.94 -5.50
CA TYR A 83 -18.92 8.91 -6.30
C TYR A 83 -19.95 8.21 -7.20
N LEU A 84 -19.64 8.17 -8.48
CA LEU A 84 -20.48 7.58 -9.53
C LEU A 84 -19.72 6.42 -10.19
N GLN A 85 -20.41 5.33 -10.44
CA GLN A 85 -19.86 4.18 -11.14
C GLN A 85 -19.44 4.55 -12.56
N LEU A 86 -18.26 4.15 -12.96
CA LEU A 86 -17.79 4.21 -14.33
C LEU A 86 -18.71 3.39 -15.26
N ASP A 87 -18.90 3.87 -16.47
CA ASP A 87 -19.60 3.10 -17.50
C ASP A 87 -18.69 2.04 -18.12
N ASN A 88 -19.25 1.03 -18.75
CA ASN A 88 -18.52 -0.01 -19.48
C ASN A 88 -17.40 -0.73 -18.68
N GLN A 89 -17.66 -1.07 -17.42
CA GLN A 89 -16.73 -1.80 -16.53
C GLN A 89 -16.09 -3.03 -17.18
N ALA A 90 -16.89 -3.85 -17.89
CA ALA A 90 -16.37 -5.03 -18.58
C ALA A 90 -15.41 -4.68 -19.75
N GLY A 91 -15.51 -3.48 -20.30
CA GLY A 91 -14.56 -2.97 -21.29
C GLY A 91 -13.28 -2.51 -20.64
N LEU A 92 -13.36 -1.87 -19.47
CA LEU A 92 -12.20 -1.42 -18.69
C LEU A 92 -11.40 -2.61 -18.19
N THR A 93 -12.05 -3.60 -17.57
CA THR A 93 -11.38 -4.85 -17.12
C THR A 93 -10.61 -5.51 -18.28
N ARG A 94 -11.25 -5.66 -19.45
CA ARG A 94 -10.54 -6.23 -20.62
C ARG A 94 -9.39 -5.40 -21.11
N PHE A 95 -9.54 -4.06 -21.08
CA PHE A 95 -8.44 -3.18 -21.46
C PHE A 95 -7.26 -3.34 -20.50
N LEU A 96 -7.50 -3.38 -19.19
CA LEU A 96 -6.48 -3.58 -18.17
C LEU A 96 -5.82 -4.97 -18.30
N ASP A 97 -6.60 -6.03 -18.52
CA ASP A 97 -6.08 -7.36 -18.78
C ASP A 97 -5.17 -7.37 -20.02
N ASP A 98 -5.58 -6.73 -21.09
CA ASP A 98 -4.80 -6.61 -22.31
C ASP A 98 -3.55 -5.73 -22.14
N ALA A 99 -3.65 -4.66 -21.37
CA ALA A 99 -2.53 -3.74 -21.16
C ALA A 99 -1.42 -4.32 -20.27
N TYR A 100 -1.78 -5.14 -19.28
CA TYR A 100 -0.81 -5.66 -18.32
C TYR A 100 -0.48 -7.13 -18.51
N TYR A 101 -1.39 -7.98 -19.01
CA TYR A 101 -1.20 -9.43 -18.97
C TYR A 101 -1.18 -10.12 -20.34
N ASN A 102 -1.42 -9.40 -21.44
CA ASN A 102 -1.50 -9.99 -22.77
C ASN A 102 -0.44 -9.43 -23.73
N PRO A 103 0.79 -10.00 -23.77
CA PRO A 103 1.85 -9.52 -24.65
C PRO A 103 1.49 -9.55 -26.15
N SER A 104 0.47 -10.31 -26.55
CA SER A 104 0.00 -10.37 -27.94
C SER A 104 -1.03 -9.27 -28.27
N SER A 105 -1.50 -8.51 -27.29
CA SER A 105 -2.43 -7.42 -27.50
C SER A 105 -1.73 -6.17 -28.03
N PRO A 106 -2.34 -5.43 -28.97
CA PRO A 106 -1.84 -4.10 -29.35
C PRO A 106 -1.95 -3.08 -28.21
N SER A 107 -2.68 -3.39 -27.14
CA SER A 107 -2.81 -2.56 -25.93
C SER A 107 -1.73 -2.87 -24.89
N TYR A 108 -0.90 -3.88 -25.09
CA TYR A 108 0.13 -4.25 -24.11
C TYR A 108 1.11 -3.09 -23.90
N HIS A 109 1.18 -2.60 -22.65
CA HIS A 109 1.89 -1.38 -22.24
C HIS A 109 1.57 -0.12 -23.08
N ALA A 110 0.36 -0.08 -23.65
CA ALA A 110 -0.15 1.07 -24.40
C ALA A 110 -1.32 1.69 -23.61
N PHE A 111 -1.01 2.72 -22.84
CA PHE A 111 -1.94 3.33 -21.89
C PHE A 111 -2.75 4.47 -22.51
N LEU A 112 -3.87 4.79 -21.87
CA LEU A 112 -4.80 5.83 -22.32
C LEU A 112 -4.36 7.20 -21.82
N SER A 113 -4.67 8.24 -22.59
CA SER A 113 -4.72 9.59 -22.01
C SER A 113 -6.00 9.75 -21.16
N ALA A 114 -6.00 10.71 -20.23
CA ALA A 114 -7.20 11.03 -19.44
C ALA A 114 -8.44 11.26 -20.33
N SER A 115 -8.30 12.02 -21.42
CA SER A 115 -9.41 12.27 -22.35
C SER A 115 -9.88 11.02 -23.11
N GLN A 116 -9.03 10.04 -23.35
CA GLN A 116 -9.43 8.76 -23.92
C GLN A 116 -10.16 7.92 -22.89
N PHE A 117 -9.68 7.89 -21.65
CA PHE A 117 -10.35 7.23 -20.54
C PHE A 117 -11.75 7.80 -20.34
N ASP A 118 -11.88 9.12 -20.24
CA ASP A 118 -13.16 9.81 -20.11
C ASP A 118 -14.14 9.44 -21.21
N ALA A 119 -13.69 9.46 -22.45
CA ALA A 119 -14.55 9.15 -23.59
C ALA A 119 -15.04 7.69 -23.62
N MET A 120 -14.35 6.77 -22.95
CA MET A 120 -14.63 5.33 -22.98
C MET A 120 -15.36 4.82 -21.74
N TYR A 121 -15.10 5.44 -20.58
CA TYR A 121 -15.45 4.85 -19.29
C TYR A 121 -16.14 5.79 -18.31
N SER A 122 -16.10 7.12 -18.48
CA SER A 122 -16.78 8.05 -17.57
C SER A 122 -18.23 7.67 -17.32
N ALA A 123 -18.72 7.93 -16.13
CA ALA A 123 -20.15 7.86 -15.84
C ALA A 123 -20.95 8.71 -16.85
N PRO A 124 -22.21 8.35 -17.17
CA PRO A 124 -22.93 9.02 -18.23
C PRO A 124 -23.10 10.52 -17.97
N SER A 125 -22.84 11.37 -18.98
CA SER A 125 -22.94 12.82 -18.89
C SER A 125 -24.31 13.32 -18.42
N SER A 126 -25.38 12.57 -18.71
CA SER A 126 -26.73 12.86 -18.22
C SER A 126 -26.86 12.68 -16.70
N VAL A 127 -26.06 11.79 -16.10
CA VAL A 127 -26.00 11.60 -14.65
C VAL A 127 -25.25 12.76 -14.02
N PHE A 128 -24.08 13.13 -14.56
CA PHE A 128 -23.32 14.31 -14.13
C PHE A 128 -24.18 15.57 -14.15
N SER A 129 -24.80 15.88 -15.28
CA SER A 129 -25.66 17.06 -15.40
C SER A 129 -26.82 17.07 -14.42
N SER A 130 -27.35 15.89 -14.08
CA SER A 130 -28.40 15.76 -13.07
C SER A 130 -27.87 16.06 -11.66
N VAL A 131 -26.71 15.54 -11.31
CA VAL A 131 -26.06 15.80 -10.00
C VAL A 131 -25.73 17.31 -9.90
N GLU A 132 -25.03 17.87 -10.88
CA GLU A 132 -24.69 19.30 -10.93
C GLU A 132 -25.92 20.20 -10.75
N SER A 133 -27.02 19.86 -11.44
CA SER A 133 -28.28 20.60 -11.32
C SER A 133 -28.87 20.53 -9.90
N ILE A 134 -28.74 19.38 -9.22
CA ILE A 134 -29.19 19.22 -7.85
C ILE A 134 -28.28 20.01 -6.91
N LEU A 135 -26.95 19.93 -7.06
CA LEU A 135 -26.02 20.73 -6.27
C LEU A 135 -26.35 22.22 -6.38
N ALA A 136 -26.43 22.73 -7.60
CA ALA A 136 -26.74 24.14 -7.85
C ALA A 136 -28.12 24.57 -7.29
N SER A 137 -29.14 23.72 -7.40
CA SER A 137 -30.50 24.03 -6.90
C SER A 137 -30.55 24.07 -5.37
N ASN A 138 -29.62 23.41 -4.69
CA ASN A 138 -29.46 23.44 -3.24
C ASN A 138 -28.41 24.46 -2.77
N GLY A 139 -27.85 25.25 -3.70
CA GLY A 139 -26.92 26.34 -3.37
C GLY A 139 -25.48 25.92 -3.16
N LEU A 140 -25.11 24.70 -3.58
CA LEU A 140 -23.70 24.27 -3.62
C LEU A 140 -23.09 24.70 -4.96
N SER A 141 -21.80 25.05 -4.90
CA SER A 141 -20.97 25.32 -6.08
C SER A 141 -20.18 24.05 -6.42
N THR A 142 -20.29 23.56 -7.65
CA THR A 142 -19.41 22.47 -8.11
C THR A 142 -17.97 22.99 -8.18
N ILE A 143 -17.06 22.32 -7.49
CA ILE A 143 -15.64 22.72 -7.39
C ILE A 143 -14.72 21.70 -8.07
N MET A 144 -15.13 20.44 -8.20
CA MET A 144 -14.40 19.40 -8.89
C MET A 144 -15.35 18.49 -9.67
N THR A 145 -14.90 18.04 -10.84
CA THR A 145 -15.54 16.98 -11.62
C THR A 145 -14.48 16.10 -12.27
N GLY A 146 -14.67 14.81 -12.17
CA GLY A 146 -13.85 13.78 -12.82
C GLY A 146 -14.71 12.74 -13.52
N PRO A 147 -14.16 11.64 -14.02
CA PRO A 147 -14.91 10.60 -14.72
C PRO A 147 -15.96 9.90 -13.85
N MET A 148 -15.74 9.89 -12.54
CA MET A 148 -16.57 9.20 -11.56
C MET A 148 -16.92 10.02 -10.32
N LEU A 149 -16.42 11.26 -10.21
CA LEU A 149 -16.55 12.07 -9.01
C LEU A 149 -17.10 13.45 -9.32
N ILE A 150 -18.00 13.94 -8.46
CA ILE A 150 -18.45 15.34 -8.45
C ILE A 150 -18.36 15.85 -7.01
N GLU A 151 -17.71 16.99 -6.83
CA GLU A 151 -17.63 17.67 -5.55
C GLU A 151 -18.35 19.02 -5.57
N GLY A 152 -19.18 19.25 -4.55
CA GLY A 152 -19.90 20.50 -4.35
C GLY A 152 -19.58 21.13 -3.01
N ALA A 153 -19.18 22.41 -3.01
CA ALA A 153 -18.92 23.19 -1.80
C ALA A 153 -20.12 24.05 -1.40
N GLY A 154 -20.43 24.12 -0.11
CA GLY A 154 -21.51 24.90 0.45
C GLY A 154 -21.58 24.81 1.97
N THR A 155 -22.77 24.63 2.53
CA THR A 155 -22.97 24.37 3.96
C THR A 155 -23.48 22.94 4.18
N ASP A 156 -23.30 22.43 5.37
CA ASP A 156 -23.78 21.11 5.81
C ASP A 156 -25.28 20.89 5.53
N GLY A 157 -26.10 21.89 5.81
CA GLY A 157 -27.55 21.84 5.51
C GLY A 157 -27.88 21.80 4.03
N GLN A 158 -27.10 22.50 3.18
CA GLN A 158 -27.20 22.46 1.73
C GLN A 158 -26.76 21.10 1.20
N ALA A 159 -25.65 20.59 1.68
CA ALA A 159 -25.09 19.27 1.35
C ALA A 159 -26.09 18.15 1.69
N GLN A 160 -26.66 18.14 2.90
CA GLN A 160 -27.68 17.17 3.31
C GLN A 160 -28.94 17.24 2.42
N SER A 161 -29.35 18.43 2.06
CA SER A 161 -30.53 18.62 1.19
C SER A 161 -30.26 18.08 -0.22
N ALA A 162 -29.09 18.39 -0.78
CA ALA A 162 -28.65 17.89 -2.09
C ALA A 162 -28.54 16.37 -2.08
N LEU A 163 -27.88 15.79 -1.08
CA LEU A 163 -27.72 14.35 -0.94
C LEU A 163 -29.08 13.63 -0.87
N THR A 164 -30.02 14.13 -0.08
CA THR A 164 -31.38 13.58 -0.02
C THR A 164 -32.06 13.55 -1.37
N GLN A 165 -31.90 14.62 -2.18
CA GLN A 165 -32.47 14.71 -3.51
C GLN A 165 -31.76 13.79 -4.52
N ILE A 166 -30.41 13.67 -4.46
CA ILE A 166 -29.61 12.73 -5.26
C ILE A 166 -30.08 11.31 -5.01
N MET A 167 -30.18 10.91 -3.74
CA MET A 167 -30.66 9.58 -3.33
C MET A 167 -32.10 9.29 -3.75
N GLY A 168 -32.95 10.31 -3.87
CA GLY A 168 -34.32 10.18 -4.38
C GLY A 168 -34.45 10.12 -5.90
N THR A 169 -33.37 10.33 -6.66
CA THR A 169 -33.38 10.44 -8.12
C THR A 169 -32.97 9.13 -8.78
N ALA A 170 -33.96 8.39 -9.33
CA ALA A 170 -33.75 7.03 -9.85
C ALA A 170 -32.69 6.92 -10.97
N ASN A 171 -32.52 7.99 -11.79
CA ASN A 171 -31.51 7.99 -12.84
C ASN A 171 -30.08 8.09 -12.27
N ILE A 172 -29.90 8.76 -11.13
CA ILE A 172 -28.61 8.88 -10.45
C ILE A 172 -28.34 7.63 -9.60
N GLN A 173 -29.34 7.16 -8.89
CA GLN A 173 -29.25 6.11 -7.89
C GLN A 173 -28.61 4.81 -8.40
N ARG A 174 -28.77 4.47 -9.68
CA ARG A 174 -28.19 3.27 -10.29
C ARG A 174 -26.69 3.41 -10.63
N TYR A 175 -26.16 4.64 -10.60
CA TYR A 175 -24.72 4.92 -10.80
C TYR A 175 -24.04 5.38 -9.51
N LEU A 176 -24.81 5.60 -8.45
CA LEU A 176 -24.28 6.10 -7.19
C LEU A 176 -23.60 4.98 -6.43
N ILE A 177 -22.28 5.07 -6.26
CA ILE A 177 -21.46 4.18 -5.42
C ILE A 177 -21.57 4.63 -3.98
N GLY A 178 -21.35 5.91 -3.72
CA GLY A 178 -21.33 6.47 -2.39
C GLY A 178 -21.36 7.99 -2.40
N SER A 179 -21.37 8.56 -1.21
CA SER A 179 -21.23 9.99 -1.01
C SER A 179 -20.59 10.28 0.32
N GLU A 180 -19.82 11.34 0.38
CA GLU A 180 -19.19 11.84 1.58
C GLU A 180 -19.56 13.28 1.82
N CYS A 181 -19.70 13.65 3.08
CA CYS A 181 -19.94 15.01 3.49
C CYS A 181 -18.87 15.42 4.50
N ILE A 182 -17.95 16.27 4.06
CA ILE A 182 -16.80 16.73 4.83
C ILE A 182 -17.12 18.14 5.35
N PRO A 183 -17.36 18.31 6.67
CA PRO A 183 -17.54 19.64 7.27
C PRO A 183 -16.20 20.35 7.36
N GLU A 184 -16.08 21.57 6.86
CA GLU A 184 -14.89 22.38 7.08
C GLU A 184 -14.76 22.78 8.56
N GLY A 185 -13.60 22.56 9.18
CA GLY A 185 -13.26 23.07 10.52
C GLY A 185 -13.81 22.30 11.71
N LEU A 186 -14.24 21.04 11.54
CA LEU A 186 -14.75 20.19 12.62
C LEU A 186 -14.06 18.83 12.71
N TYR A 187 -12.74 18.82 12.75
CA TYR A 187 -11.99 17.61 13.11
C TYR A 187 -11.52 17.69 14.55
N THR A 188 -12.44 17.43 15.47
CA THR A 188 -12.04 16.85 16.74
C THR A 188 -12.10 15.35 16.57
N LEU A 189 -10.99 14.66 16.78
CA LEU A 189 -10.92 13.22 17.02
C LEU A 189 -11.70 12.88 18.31
N SER A 190 -12.93 13.35 18.39
CA SER A 190 -13.89 12.96 19.41
C SER A 190 -14.55 11.68 18.96
N SER A 191 -13.96 10.61 19.34
CA SER A 191 -14.27 9.18 19.31
C SER A 191 -15.73 8.76 19.52
N SER A 192 -16.72 9.57 19.31
CA SER A 192 -18.03 9.15 19.79
C SER A 192 -19.15 9.05 18.78
N ASN A 193 -19.08 9.58 17.54
CA ASN A 193 -20.23 9.43 16.62
C ASN A 193 -20.02 9.77 15.12
N SER A 194 -18.82 10.00 14.61
CA SER A 194 -18.63 10.13 13.16
C SER A 194 -18.08 8.82 12.59
N HIS A 195 -18.78 8.24 11.64
CA HIS A 195 -18.44 6.98 10.96
C HIS A 195 -17.47 7.20 9.79
N VAL A 196 -16.76 8.30 9.76
CA VAL A 196 -15.75 8.58 8.75
C VAL A 196 -14.40 8.15 9.29
N PRO A 197 -13.72 7.21 8.65
CA PRO A 197 -12.38 6.81 9.03
C PRO A 197 -11.42 8.00 8.95
N SER A 198 -10.60 8.20 9.96
CA SER A 198 -9.47 9.12 9.90
C SER A 198 -8.25 8.31 9.52
N TYR A 199 -7.66 8.62 8.37
CA TYR A 199 -6.40 8.03 7.95
C TYR A 199 -5.28 8.58 8.83
N THR A 200 -4.39 7.70 9.25
CA THR A 200 -3.22 8.07 10.06
C THR A 200 -1.96 7.77 9.27
N PRO A 201 -0.92 8.61 9.39
CA PRO A 201 0.35 8.31 8.77
C PRO A 201 0.98 7.07 9.40
N ASP A 202 1.59 6.25 8.56
CA ASP A 202 2.21 4.97 8.94
C ASP A 202 3.72 5.15 9.17
N HIS A 203 4.11 5.97 10.16
CA HIS A 203 5.51 6.18 10.50
C HIS A 203 5.81 6.00 11.99
N HIS A 204 7.06 5.65 12.29
CA HIS A 204 7.54 5.45 13.65
C HIS A 204 8.89 6.11 13.91
N ARG A 205 8.99 6.78 15.07
CA ARG A 205 10.22 7.38 15.54
C ARG A 205 11.20 6.34 16.08
N GLY A 206 12.41 6.34 15.54
CA GLY A 206 13.52 5.49 15.98
C GLY A 206 14.45 6.14 17.00
N ALA A 207 15.75 5.88 16.84
CA ALA A 207 16.77 6.34 17.78
C ALA A 207 17.05 7.84 17.66
N TYR A 208 17.36 8.48 18.80
CA TYR A 208 17.94 9.81 18.81
C TYR A 208 19.37 9.78 18.25
N VAL A 209 19.61 10.51 17.17
CA VAL A 209 20.91 10.54 16.46
C VAL A 209 21.69 11.82 16.78
N GLY A 210 21.04 12.81 17.38
CA GLY A 210 21.64 14.08 17.78
C GLY A 210 21.57 15.14 16.69
N SER A 211 21.57 16.42 17.11
CA SER A 211 21.64 17.57 16.22
C SER A 211 23.09 17.87 15.85
N SER A 212 23.70 17.10 14.94
CA SER A 212 25.05 17.42 14.46
C SER A 212 24.96 18.48 13.37
N GLN A 213 25.44 19.69 13.66
CA GLN A 213 25.50 20.79 12.70
C GLN A 213 26.60 20.62 11.62
N SER A 214 27.41 19.58 11.67
CA SER A 214 28.46 19.31 10.70
C SER A 214 28.32 17.91 10.14
N ARG A 215 27.44 17.77 9.14
CA ARG A 215 27.34 16.50 8.41
C ARG A 215 28.32 16.44 7.26
N PRO A 216 28.82 15.26 6.91
CA PRO A 216 29.75 15.14 5.81
C PRO A 216 29.08 15.58 4.50
N LYS A 217 29.61 16.61 3.87
CA LYS A 217 29.27 17.00 2.49
C LYS A 217 29.73 15.98 1.44
N SER A 218 30.29 14.88 1.89
CA SER A 218 30.63 13.70 1.07
C SER A 218 29.63 12.60 1.35
N CYS A 219 29.36 11.75 0.37
CA CYS A 219 28.49 10.60 0.50
C CYS A 219 28.86 9.73 1.71
N ALA A 220 28.23 9.99 2.85
CA ALA A 220 28.26 9.08 3.98
C ALA A 220 27.24 7.99 3.72
N PHE A 221 27.62 6.74 3.91
CA PHE A 221 26.79 5.58 3.63
C PHE A 221 25.71 5.41 4.69
N ASN A 222 26.11 5.34 5.95
CA ASN A 222 25.24 5.32 7.13
C ASN A 222 26.01 5.73 8.39
N GLU A 223 25.27 5.91 9.48
CA GLU A 223 25.86 6.07 10.82
C GLU A 223 25.32 4.99 11.77
N PRO A 224 26.15 4.46 12.70
CA PRO A 224 25.65 3.60 13.77
C PRO A 224 24.67 4.37 14.66
N SER A 225 23.52 3.77 14.96
CA SER A 225 22.57 4.28 15.93
C SER A 225 22.51 3.37 17.18
N GLN A 226 21.82 3.80 18.22
CA GLN A 226 21.66 3.02 19.45
C GLN A 226 21.00 1.65 19.20
N TYR A 227 20.15 1.54 18.16
CA TYR A 227 19.35 0.34 17.88
C TYR A 227 19.68 -0.32 16.55
N GLY A 228 20.58 0.28 15.73
CA GLY A 228 20.94 -0.24 14.42
C GLY A 228 21.81 0.70 13.62
N GLN A 229 21.34 1.08 12.46
CA GLN A 229 22.02 1.98 11.52
C GLN A 229 21.04 3.05 11.06
N THR A 230 21.49 4.28 10.87
CA THR A 230 20.71 5.34 10.24
C THR A 230 21.23 5.55 8.83
N TRP A 231 20.36 5.45 7.86
CA TRP A 231 20.71 5.56 6.45
C TRP A 231 20.74 7.02 5.99
N PHE A 232 21.65 7.29 5.06
CA PHE A 232 21.71 8.54 4.33
C PHE A 232 21.36 8.33 2.85
N PRO A 233 20.94 9.38 2.13
CA PRO A 233 20.50 9.27 0.75
C PRO A 233 21.42 8.43 -0.15
N CYS A 234 22.70 8.73 -0.20
CA CYS A 234 23.61 7.98 -1.07
C CYS A 234 23.88 6.54 -0.59
N GLY A 235 23.67 6.24 0.69
CA GLY A 235 23.72 4.89 1.21
C GLY A 235 22.55 4.05 0.70
N LEU A 236 21.34 4.61 0.73
CA LEU A 236 20.15 3.97 0.17
C LEU A 236 20.30 3.76 -1.34
N GLN A 237 20.69 4.79 -2.09
CA GLN A 237 20.95 4.68 -3.55
C GLN A 237 21.93 3.54 -3.89
N ALA A 238 23.00 3.40 -3.08
CA ALA A 238 23.97 2.34 -3.31
C ALA A 238 23.42 0.95 -2.97
N ILE A 239 22.60 0.84 -1.90
CA ILE A 239 22.15 -0.46 -1.42
C ILE A 239 20.98 -1.01 -2.24
N TYR A 240 20.18 -0.13 -2.87
CA TYR A 240 19.15 -0.51 -3.84
C TYR A 240 19.69 -0.66 -5.27
N ASP A 241 21.03 -0.56 -5.46
CA ASP A 241 21.73 -0.70 -6.74
C ASP A 241 21.35 0.36 -7.78
N GLU A 242 21.11 1.60 -7.35
CA GLU A 242 20.77 2.73 -8.23
C GLU A 242 21.99 3.37 -8.89
N THR A 243 23.15 3.26 -8.23
CA THR A 243 24.38 3.96 -8.66
C THR A 243 24.69 3.79 -10.15
N PRO A 244 24.49 2.62 -10.79
CA PRO A 244 24.72 2.48 -12.23
C PRO A 244 23.80 3.36 -13.08
N LEU A 245 22.53 3.54 -12.71
CA LEU A 245 21.58 4.39 -13.42
C LEU A 245 21.89 5.87 -13.17
N LEU A 246 22.11 6.25 -11.93
CA LEU A 246 22.42 7.63 -11.53
C LEU A 246 23.70 8.14 -12.21
N SER A 247 24.67 7.26 -12.48
CA SER A 247 25.92 7.62 -13.16
C SER A 247 25.78 7.86 -14.66
N GLN A 248 24.67 7.46 -15.29
CA GLN A 248 24.44 7.59 -16.72
C GLN A 248 23.86 8.96 -17.14
N GLY A 249 23.47 9.80 -16.21
CA GLY A 249 22.91 11.13 -16.49
C GLY A 249 21.69 11.45 -15.61
N PRO A 250 20.85 12.42 -15.99
CA PRO A 250 19.71 12.88 -15.21
C PRO A 250 18.62 11.80 -15.17
N SER A 251 18.79 10.86 -14.28
CA SER A 251 17.95 9.68 -14.09
C SER A 251 16.63 10.05 -13.39
N GLY A 252 15.51 9.62 -13.97
CA GLY A 252 14.17 10.02 -13.53
C GLY A 252 13.70 11.35 -14.15
N SER A 253 14.46 11.95 -15.08
CA SER A 253 14.01 13.15 -15.79
C SER A 253 12.72 12.89 -16.56
N HIS A 254 11.85 13.92 -16.63
CA HIS A 254 10.51 13.84 -17.22
C HIS A 254 9.50 12.99 -16.43
N GLN A 255 9.87 12.49 -15.25
CA GLN A 255 8.94 11.89 -14.32
C GLN A 255 8.44 12.93 -13.32
N THR A 256 7.22 12.76 -12.87
CA THR A 256 6.66 13.50 -11.72
C THR A 256 6.15 12.47 -10.71
N ILE A 257 6.56 12.62 -9.47
CA ILE A 257 6.08 11.84 -8.33
C ILE A 257 5.13 12.72 -7.53
N ALA A 258 3.89 12.29 -7.38
CA ALA A 258 2.92 12.94 -6.51
C ALA A 258 2.90 12.24 -5.15
N LEU A 259 2.96 13.03 -4.08
CA LEU A 259 2.80 12.60 -2.69
C LEU A 259 1.46 13.19 -2.22
N VAL A 260 0.54 12.35 -1.75
CA VAL A 260 -0.79 12.82 -1.34
C VAL A 260 -0.87 12.73 0.18
N ASP A 261 -0.78 13.87 0.86
CA ASP A 261 -0.67 13.97 2.30
C ASP A 261 -1.69 14.97 2.88
N ALA A 262 -2.02 14.78 4.16
CA ALA A 262 -2.88 15.74 4.85
C ALA A 262 -2.04 16.89 5.42
N PHE A 263 -2.62 18.06 5.47
CA PHE A 263 -2.05 19.27 6.06
C PHE A 263 -0.71 19.74 5.46
N GLY A 264 -0.01 18.95 4.66
CA GLY A 264 1.32 19.25 4.15
C GLY A 264 2.37 19.40 5.26
N ASP A 265 3.38 20.26 5.03
CA ASP A 265 4.41 20.60 6.03
C ASP A 265 4.20 22.04 6.51
N PRO A 266 3.33 22.27 7.53
CA PRO A 266 2.99 23.61 7.98
C PRO A 266 4.09 24.20 8.87
N GLU A 267 4.54 25.43 8.58
CA GLU A 267 5.43 26.18 9.48
C GLU A 267 4.68 26.57 10.77
N ILE A 268 4.98 25.91 11.87
CA ILE A 268 4.35 26.17 13.18
C ILE A 268 5.21 27.15 13.98
N THR A 269 5.23 28.43 13.56
CA THR A 269 6.12 29.44 14.14
C THR A 269 5.70 30.01 15.48
N GLN A 270 4.41 29.95 15.85
CA GLN A 270 3.92 30.44 17.17
C GLN A 270 2.58 29.82 17.53
N ALA A 271 2.44 29.38 18.78
CA ALA A 271 1.23 28.78 19.36
C ALA A 271 -0.06 29.64 19.31
N ASN A 272 -0.02 30.87 18.78
CA ASN A 272 -1.14 31.81 18.74
C ASN A 272 -1.36 32.48 17.37
N SER A 273 -0.60 32.14 16.34
CA SER A 273 -0.77 32.69 14.99
C SER A 273 -0.83 31.53 14.00
N LEU A 274 -2.05 31.07 13.78
CA LEU A 274 -2.35 29.98 12.84
C LEU A 274 -2.41 30.57 11.42
N VAL A 275 -1.26 31.00 10.90
CA VAL A 275 -1.10 31.26 9.48
C VAL A 275 -0.54 29.98 8.88
N TYR A 276 -1.36 29.31 8.09
CA TYR A 276 -0.93 28.13 7.35
C TYR A 276 0.04 28.58 6.24
N ASP A 277 1.28 28.11 6.30
CA ASP A 277 2.28 28.24 5.25
C ASP A 277 2.94 26.87 5.06
N ASN A 278 2.79 26.28 3.88
CA ASN A 278 3.36 24.98 3.57
C ASN A 278 4.80 25.17 3.11
N ILE A 279 5.76 24.74 3.92
CA ILE A 279 7.20 24.89 3.67
C ILE A 279 7.87 23.66 3.09
N ALA A 280 7.12 22.63 2.72
CA ALA A 280 7.63 21.34 2.26
C ALA A 280 8.68 21.45 1.14
N CYS A 281 8.45 22.30 0.12
CA CYS A 281 9.45 22.57 -0.92
C CYS A 281 10.71 23.28 -0.40
N SER A 282 10.60 24.10 0.64
CA SER A 282 11.74 24.76 1.29
C SER A 282 12.60 23.76 2.06
N ASP A 283 11.93 22.86 2.76
CA ASP A 283 12.59 21.80 3.52
C ASP A 283 13.24 20.77 2.62
N LEU A 284 12.61 20.40 1.50
CA LEU A 284 13.24 19.59 0.46
C LEU A 284 14.52 20.27 -0.10
N ALA A 285 14.50 21.56 -0.36
CA ALA A 285 15.68 22.29 -0.84
C ALA A 285 16.81 22.32 0.20
N THR A 286 16.47 22.45 1.48
CA THR A 286 17.43 22.38 2.59
C THR A 286 18.02 20.98 2.71
N PHE A 287 17.19 19.93 2.63
CA PHE A 287 17.61 18.53 2.61
C PHE A 287 18.60 18.26 1.46
N ASN A 288 18.27 18.72 0.25
CA ASN A 288 19.14 18.57 -0.92
C ASN A 288 20.51 19.23 -0.70
N SER A 289 20.53 20.42 -0.10
CA SER A 289 21.78 21.11 0.27
C SER A 289 22.59 20.36 1.30
N ASP A 290 21.93 19.81 2.32
CA ASP A 290 22.59 19.12 3.44
C ASP A 290 23.16 17.76 3.03
N PHE A 291 22.47 17.03 2.14
CA PHE A 291 22.88 15.71 1.68
C PHE A 291 23.53 15.70 0.28
N ASN A 292 23.76 16.89 -0.30
CA ASN A 292 24.39 17.07 -1.61
C ASN A 292 23.64 16.34 -2.74
N LEU A 293 22.31 16.42 -2.71
CA LEU A 293 21.43 16.00 -3.80
C LEU A 293 21.20 17.17 -4.77
N PRO A 294 20.89 16.88 -6.05
CA PRO A 294 20.46 17.93 -6.98
C PRO A 294 19.08 18.47 -6.59
N ASN A 295 18.81 19.74 -6.87
CA ASN A 295 17.47 20.26 -6.72
C ASN A 295 16.57 19.74 -7.85
N SER A 296 15.31 19.47 -7.51
CA SER A 296 14.22 19.17 -8.46
C SER A 296 13.22 20.33 -8.53
N ASN A 297 12.33 20.29 -9.52
CA ASN A 297 11.13 21.11 -9.48
C ASN A 297 10.23 20.56 -8.38
N CYS A 298 9.84 21.42 -7.46
CA CYS A 298 8.90 21.12 -6.40
C CYS A 298 7.69 22.03 -6.52
N SER A 299 6.51 21.51 -6.35
CA SER A 299 5.25 22.26 -6.34
C SER A 299 4.26 21.65 -5.37
N VAL A 300 3.38 22.49 -4.84
CA VAL A 300 2.31 22.10 -3.92
C VAL A 300 0.98 22.49 -4.54
N ILE A 301 0.00 21.58 -4.46
CA ILE A 301 -1.38 21.83 -4.91
C ILE A 301 -2.38 21.44 -3.83
N TYR A 302 -3.57 22.03 -3.90
CA TYR A 302 -4.65 21.83 -2.93
C TYR A 302 -5.97 21.52 -3.67
N PRO A 303 -6.14 20.31 -4.22
CA PRO A 303 -7.30 19.98 -5.07
C PRO A 303 -8.64 20.16 -4.35
N THR A 304 -8.71 19.76 -3.09
CA THR A 304 -9.91 19.79 -2.25
C THR A 304 -9.95 21.01 -1.31
N GLY A 305 -9.03 21.94 -1.49
CA GLY A 305 -8.92 23.16 -0.68
C GLY A 305 -7.68 23.21 0.20
N SER A 306 -7.29 24.42 0.60
CA SER A 306 -6.15 24.62 1.49
C SER A 306 -6.52 24.31 2.94
N PRO A 307 -5.64 23.66 3.73
CA PRO A 307 -5.88 23.45 5.15
C PRO A 307 -6.15 24.74 5.91
N THR A 308 -7.05 24.66 6.88
CA THR A 308 -7.33 25.71 7.84
C THR A 308 -7.10 25.17 9.24
N LEU A 309 -5.92 25.43 9.79
CA LEU A 309 -5.54 24.87 11.09
C LEU A 309 -6.23 25.60 12.24
N THR A 310 -6.76 24.83 13.19
CA THR A 310 -7.22 25.30 14.48
C THR A 310 -6.25 24.84 15.59
N ALA A 311 -6.41 25.36 16.80
CA ALA A 311 -5.55 24.95 17.90
C ALA A 311 -5.69 23.45 18.28
N THR A 312 -6.75 22.80 17.84
CA THR A 312 -6.98 21.36 18.04
C THR A 312 -6.29 20.51 16.97
N ASP A 313 -6.00 21.07 15.80
CA ASP A 313 -5.44 20.34 14.66
C ASP A 313 -3.90 20.35 14.66
N LEU A 314 -3.28 21.17 15.52
CA LEU A 314 -1.82 21.36 15.52
C LEU A 314 -1.04 20.06 15.72
N GLY A 315 -1.51 19.17 16.60
CA GLY A 315 -0.82 17.89 16.83
C GLY A 315 -0.89 16.95 15.64
N ASP A 316 -2.01 16.93 14.95
CA ASP A 316 -2.19 16.12 13.73
C ASP A 316 -1.42 16.73 12.58
N ALA A 317 -1.44 18.06 12.43
CA ALA A 317 -0.67 18.77 11.40
C ALA A 317 0.85 18.62 11.60
N GLU A 318 1.37 18.66 12.85
CA GLU A 318 2.78 18.36 13.14
C GLU A 318 3.14 16.92 12.75
N ASN A 319 2.26 15.96 13.00
CA ASN A 319 2.48 14.57 12.67
C ASN A 319 2.50 14.34 11.14
N TRP A 320 1.56 14.98 10.43
CA TRP A 320 1.52 14.96 8.97
C TRP A 320 2.66 15.74 8.32
N GLY A 321 3.15 16.81 8.95
CA GLY A 321 4.37 17.52 8.49
C GLY A 321 5.61 16.60 8.50
N ILE A 322 5.72 15.71 9.49
CA ILE A 322 6.75 14.67 9.52
C ILE A 322 6.58 13.72 8.33
N GLU A 323 5.36 13.28 8.06
CA GLU A 323 5.06 12.39 6.95
C GLU A 323 5.40 13.02 5.61
N THR A 324 4.86 14.22 5.34
CA THR A 324 5.13 14.97 4.11
C THR A 324 6.64 15.18 3.87
N ALA A 325 7.38 15.54 4.93
CA ALA A 325 8.83 15.70 4.84
C ALA A 325 9.53 14.37 4.48
N LEU A 326 9.10 13.26 5.11
CA LEU A 326 9.64 11.93 4.85
C LEU A 326 9.39 11.51 3.40
N ASP A 327 8.15 11.63 2.95
CA ASP A 327 7.69 11.23 1.62
C ASP A 327 8.40 11.99 0.49
N MET A 328 8.42 13.31 0.58
CA MET A 328 9.04 14.16 -0.44
C MET A 328 10.55 13.96 -0.54
N GLN A 329 11.23 13.90 0.60
CA GLN A 329 12.69 13.84 0.64
C GLN A 329 13.22 12.46 0.24
N TYR A 330 12.47 11.39 0.54
CA TYR A 330 12.93 10.04 0.21
C TYR A 330 12.47 9.52 -1.15
N SER A 331 11.33 9.98 -1.67
CA SER A 331 11.02 9.79 -3.09
C SER A 331 12.01 10.53 -4.00
N HIS A 332 12.36 11.79 -3.65
CA HIS A 332 13.40 12.54 -4.34
C HIS A 332 14.79 11.91 -4.21
N THR A 333 15.13 11.35 -3.06
CA THR A 333 16.39 10.62 -2.86
C THR A 333 16.57 9.53 -3.92
N MET A 334 15.52 8.75 -4.19
CA MET A 334 15.60 7.62 -5.12
C MET A 334 15.45 8.04 -6.59
N ALA A 335 14.81 9.18 -6.88
CA ALA A 335 14.67 9.71 -8.23
C ALA A 335 15.06 11.20 -8.29
N PRO A 336 16.35 11.55 -8.16
CA PRO A 336 16.75 12.92 -7.90
C PRO A 336 16.56 13.90 -9.08
N ALA A 337 16.17 13.43 -10.27
CA ALA A 337 15.82 14.27 -11.41
C ALA A 337 14.31 14.31 -11.71
N ALA A 338 13.48 13.60 -10.93
CA ALA A 338 12.04 13.69 -11.02
C ALA A 338 11.51 15.00 -10.43
N ASN A 339 10.39 15.50 -10.96
CA ASN A 339 9.64 16.56 -10.32
C ASN A 339 8.92 15.98 -9.09
N ILE A 340 8.81 16.77 -8.04
CA ILE A 340 8.06 16.44 -6.83
C ILE A 340 6.80 17.30 -6.78
N LEU A 341 5.65 16.64 -6.71
CA LEU A 341 4.33 17.27 -6.59
C LEU A 341 3.72 16.86 -5.25
N GLU A 342 3.75 17.77 -4.30
CA GLU A 342 3.02 17.56 -3.06
C GLU A 342 1.55 17.95 -3.27
N VAL A 343 0.65 17.05 -2.87
CA VAL A 343 -0.80 17.18 -3.04
C VAL A 343 -1.42 17.19 -1.65
N THR A 344 -1.56 18.38 -1.11
CA THR A 344 -2.04 18.59 0.25
C THR A 344 -3.55 18.52 0.31
N THR A 345 -4.07 17.67 1.18
CA THR A 345 -5.49 17.67 1.56
C THR A 345 -5.73 18.51 2.82
N PRO A 346 -6.89 19.16 2.95
CA PRO A 346 -7.20 19.97 4.13
C PRO A 346 -7.40 19.15 5.40
N THR A 347 -7.59 17.86 5.27
CA THR A 347 -7.87 16.93 6.38
C THR A 347 -7.25 15.57 6.12
N GLY A 348 -7.14 14.73 7.16
CA GLY A 348 -6.72 13.33 7.02
C GLY A 348 -7.92 12.39 6.84
N SER A 349 -8.83 12.67 5.91
CA SER A 349 -10.04 11.88 5.70
C SER A 349 -10.27 11.56 4.20
N ASP A 350 -11.50 11.37 3.80
CA ASP A 350 -11.87 10.88 2.47
C ASP A 350 -11.54 11.84 1.31
N ASP A 351 -11.16 13.08 1.60
CA ASP A 351 -10.59 14.04 0.65
C ASP A 351 -9.25 13.56 0.02
N PHE A 352 -8.59 12.57 0.60
CA PHE A 352 -7.46 11.87 -0.03
C PHE A 352 -7.81 11.28 -1.39
N PHE A 353 -8.91 10.50 -1.46
CA PHE A 353 -9.30 9.85 -2.71
C PHE A 353 -9.72 10.85 -3.79
N ALA A 354 -10.42 11.93 -3.39
CA ALA A 354 -10.73 13.02 -4.31
C ALA A 354 -9.45 13.70 -4.84
N SER A 355 -8.44 13.86 -4.01
CA SER A 355 -7.14 14.41 -4.40
C SER A 355 -6.35 13.46 -5.30
N VAL A 356 -6.38 12.15 -5.04
CA VAL A 356 -5.79 11.14 -5.94
C VAL A 356 -6.49 11.17 -7.30
N GLU A 357 -7.84 11.20 -7.32
CA GLU A 357 -8.60 11.29 -8.57
C GLU A 357 -8.26 12.55 -9.36
N TYR A 358 -8.11 13.70 -8.68
CA TYR A 358 -7.69 14.93 -9.33
C TYR A 358 -6.32 14.78 -10.02
N VAL A 359 -5.35 14.17 -9.37
CA VAL A 359 -4.02 13.91 -9.95
C VAL A 359 -4.12 13.00 -11.17
N VAL A 360 -4.87 11.91 -11.05
CA VAL A 360 -5.06 10.91 -12.11
C VAL A 360 -5.82 11.52 -13.30
N ASN A 361 -6.94 12.18 -13.04
CA ASN A 361 -7.80 12.75 -14.09
C ASN A 361 -7.11 13.88 -14.88
N ASN A 362 -6.25 14.65 -14.23
CA ASN A 362 -5.46 15.69 -14.88
C ASN A 362 -4.10 15.22 -15.37
N ASN A 363 -3.77 13.93 -15.22
CA ASN A 363 -2.49 13.32 -15.61
C ASN A 363 -1.28 14.13 -15.11
N LEU A 364 -1.30 14.49 -13.81
CA LEU A 364 -0.29 15.37 -13.21
C LEU A 364 0.99 14.65 -12.79
N ALA A 365 0.94 13.31 -12.66
CA ALA A 365 2.06 12.50 -12.21
C ALA A 365 2.16 11.21 -13.00
N ASN A 366 3.37 10.62 -13.00
CA ASN A 366 3.62 9.28 -13.51
C ASN A 366 3.56 8.23 -12.40
N THR A 367 3.77 8.68 -11.17
CA THR A 367 3.83 7.85 -9.97
C THR A 367 3.16 8.59 -8.82
N ILE A 368 2.37 7.88 -8.03
CA ILE A 368 1.71 8.40 -6.83
C ILE A 368 2.16 7.56 -5.63
N SER A 369 2.54 8.20 -4.52
CA SER A 369 2.83 7.56 -3.24
C SER A 369 1.80 7.96 -2.20
N LEU A 370 1.33 6.96 -1.45
CA LEU A 370 0.29 7.09 -0.44
C LEU A 370 0.80 6.46 0.86
N SER A 371 1.31 7.28 1.76
CA SER A 371 1.89 6.85 3.03
C SER A 371 0.86 6.83 4.16
N TRP A 372 -0.33 6.38 3.84
CA TRP A 372 -1.46 6.30 4.75
C TRP A 372 -2.34 5.11 4.41
N GLY A 373 -3.12 4.69 5.38
CA GLY A 373 -4.04 3.60 5.16
C GLY A 373 -5.09 3.46 6.25
N TYR A 374 -6.04 2.61 5.98
CA TYR A 374 -7.13 2.27 6.87
C TYR A 374 -7.38 0.76 6.84
N TYR A 375 -7.50 0.14 8.01
CA TYR A 375 -7.68 -1.30 8.10
C TYR A 375 -9.06 -1.74 7.63
N GLU A 376 -9.11 -2.79 6.80
CA GLU A 376 -10.32 -3.24 6.13
C GLU A 376 -11.43 -3.68 7.09
N ASP A 377 -11.09 -4.25 8.25
CA ASP A 377 -12.06 -4.68 9.25
C ASP A 377 -12.82 -3.50 9.88
N LEU A 378 -12.28 -2.30 9.86
CA LEU A 378 -12.99 -1.09 10.27
C LEU A 378 -14.15 -0.76 9.32
N PHE A 379 -14.05 -1.18 8.07
CA PHE A 379 -15.16 -1.16 7.13
C PHE A 379 -16.10 -2.35 7.30
N TYR A 380 -15.67 -3.45 7.95
CA TYR A 380 -16.47 -4.63 8.24
C TYR A 380 -16.84 -4.69 9.71
N CYS A 381 -18.06 -4.37 10.02
CA CYS A 381 -18.55 -4.56 11.37
C CYS A 381 -19.01 -5.98 11.62
N PHE A 382 -18.28 -6.73 12.44
CA PHE A 382 -18.58 -8.11 12.78
C PHE A 382 -19.63 -8.29 13.90
N SER A 383 -20.09 -7.21 14.55
CA SER A 383 -21.00 -7.29 15.71
C SER A 383 -22.21 -6.37 15.60
N PRO A 384 -23.30 -6.77 14.93
CA PRO A 384 -24.56 -6.02 15.02
C PRO A 384 -25.10 -6.04 16.47
N PRO A 385 -25.65 -4.92 17.04
CA PRO A 385 -26.20 -3.76 16.32
C PRO A 385 -25.36 -2.46 16.42
N ALA A 386 -24.10 -2.54 16.81
CA ALA A 386 -23.28 -1.35 17.11
C ALA A 386 -22.78 -0.63 15.85
N CYS A 387 -22.77 -1.30 14.70
CA CYS A 387 -22.29 -0.74 13.46
C CYS A 387 -23.38 -0.76 12.38
N SER A 388 -23.44 0.25 11.58
CA SER A 388 -24.25 0.25 10.36
C SER A 388 -23.56 -0.57 9.27
N PRO A 389 -24.33 -1.38 8.55
CA PRO A 389 -23.87 -2.63 7.94
C PRO A 389 -23.34 -2.47 6.51
N PRO A 390 -23.42 -3.47 5.70
CA PRO A 390 -22.59 -4.09 4.67
C PRO A 390 -21.97 -3.15 3.62
N ASN A 391 -21.76 -1.89 3.93
CA ASN A 391 -21.51 -0.80 3.00
C ASN A 391 -20.04 -0.44 2.85
N ALA A 392 -19.19 -0.97 3.71
CA ALA A 392 -17.77 -0.62 3.72
C ALA A 392 -17.02 -1.19 2.50
N ALA A 393 -17.34 -2.41 2.09
CA ALA A 393 -16.82 -2.96 0.84
C ALA A 393 -17.21 -2.10 -0.38
N ALA A 394 -18.33 -1.38 -0.33
CA ALA A 394 -18.74 -0.50 -1.41
C ALA A 394 -17.84 0.71 -1.58
N PHE A 395 -17.37 1.32 -0.49
CA PHE A 395 -16.39 2.40 -0.57
C PHE A 395 -15.09 1.93 -1.18
N MET A 396 -14.54 0.84 -0.68
CA MET A 396 -13.29 0.31 -1.19
C MET A 396 -13.39 -0.05 -2.68
N THR A 397 -14.49 -0.66 -3.11
CA THR A 397 -14.71 -0.95 -4.53
C THR A 397 -15.02 0.30 -5.36
N GLY A 398 -15.50 1.38 -4.73
CA GLY A 398 -15.65 2.69 -5.37
C GLY A 398 -14.31 3.37 -5.61
N TYR A 399 -13.41 3.30 -4.64
CA TYR A 399 -12.05 3.83 -4.77
C TYR A 399 -11.19 3.01 -5.75
N ASP A 400 -11.42 1.70 -5.87
CA ASP A 400 -10.80 0.84 -6.87
C ASP A 400 -10.98 1.40 -8.30
N GLU A 401 -12.11 2.04 -8.61
CA GLU A 401 -12.31 2.67 -9.93
C GLU A 401 -11.32 3.81 -10.21
N ILE A 402 -10.87 4.55 -9.18
CA ILE A 402 -9.82 5.58 -9.30
C ILE A 402 -8.47 4.92 -9.63
N PHE A 403 -8.15 3.82 -8.96
CA PHE A 403 -6.91 3.09 -9.20
C PHE A 403 -6.93 2.33 -10.53
N GLN A 404 -8.07 1.82 -10.96
CA GLN A 404 -8.27 1.30 -12.32
C GLN A 404 -8.03 2.38 -13.38
N GLN A 405 -8.48 3.62 -13.16
CA GLN A 405 -8.18 4.74 -14.04
C GLN A 405 -6.68 5.04 -14.07
N ALA A 406 -6.02 5.10 -12.91
CA ALA A 406 -4.59 5.32 -12.81
C ALA A 406 -3.83 4.25 -13.61
N ALA A 407 -4.15 2.97 -13.39
CA ALA A 407 -3.57 1.85 -14.12
C ALA A 407 -3.83 1.95 -15.63
N ALA A 408 -5.07 2.30 -16.05
CA ALA A 408 -5.41 2.47 -17.46
C ALA A 408 -4.65 3.62 -18.14
N GLN A 409 -4.23 4.62 -17.37
CA GLN A 409 -3.42 5.75 -17.84
C GLN A 409 -1.90 5.51 -17.69
N GLY A 410 -1.49 4.37 -17.15
CA GLY A 410 -0.09 4.03 -16.94
C GLY A 410 0.56 4.81 -15.78
N ILE A 411 -0.23 5.21 -14.80
CA ILE A 411 0.22 5.85 -13.56
C ILE A 411 0.38 4.76 -12.51
N GLY A 412 1.60 4.61 -11.95
CA GLY A 412 1.87 3.66 -10.86
C GLY A 412 1.46 4.25 -9.50
N VAL A 413 0.70 3.50 -8.72
CA VAL A 413 0.30 3.89 -7.36
C VAL A 413 0.96 2.96 -6.35
N PHE A 414 1.58 3.54 -5.33
CA PHE A 414 2.28 2.83 -4.25
C PHE A 414 1.65 3.22 -2.92
N ALA A 415 1.35 2.25 -2.08
CA ALA A 415 0.77 2.53 -0.77
C ALA A 415 1.43 1.72 0.34
N SER A 416 1.61 2.35 1.50
CA SER A 416 2.11 1.72 2.71
C SER A 416 1.17 0.63 3.21
N SER A 417 1.71 -0.53 3.60
CA SER A 417 0.90 -1.69 4.02
C SER A 417 0.51 -1.68 5.50
N GLY A 418 0.93 -0.64 6.25
CA GLY A 418 0.66 -0.49 7.67
C GLY A 418 1.81 -0.91 8.58
N ASP A 419 1.77 -0.42 9.81
CA ASP A 419 2.90 -0.45 10.76
C ASP A 419 2.67 -1.33 12.00
N TYR A 420 1.56 -2.05 12.08
CA TYR A 420 1.20 -2.83 13.26
C TYR A 420 1.19 -4.35 13.02
N GLY A 421 2.05 -4.82 12.09
CA GLY A 421 2.06 -6.21 11.68
C GLY A 421 0.76 -6.59 10.97
N ALA A 422 0.26 -7.79 11.24
CA ALA A 422 -0.99 -8.26 10.66
C ALA A 422 -2.25 -7.80 11.42
N TYR A 423 -2.13 -6.84 12.35
CA TYR A 423 -3.22 -6.48 13.28
C TYR A 423 -3.73 -5.06 13.06
N ASP A 424 -5.05 -4.88 13.24
CA ASP A 424 -5.63 -3.55 13.41
C ASP A 424 -5.43 -3.07 14.86
N PRO A 425 -4.76 -1.93 15.10
CA PRO A 425 -4.56 -1.36 16.43
C PRO A 425 -5.75 -0.54 16.94
N VAL A 426 -6.73 -0.22 16.09
CA VAL A 426 -7.78 0.77 16.41
C VAL A 426 -8.69 0.32 17.56
N PHE A 427 -9.13 -0.94 17.54
CA PHE A 427 -10.03 -1.44 18.59
C PHE A 427 -9.32 -2.09 19.76
N ALA A 428 -8.13 -2.62 19.54
CA ALA A 428 -7.33 -3.22 20.60
C ALA A 428 -5.83 -3.19 20.23
N PRO A 429 -4.94 -2.88 21.19
CA PRO A 429 -3.52 -2.91 20.89
C PRO A 429 -3.08 -4.31 20.49
N PRO A 430 -2.15 -4.44 19.50
CA PRO A 430 -1.58 -5.73 19.13
C PRO A 430 -0.96 -6.46 20.33
N PRO A 431 -0.99 -7.81 20.39
CA PRO A 431 -1.51 -8.75 19.39
C PRO A 431 -2.96 -9.19 19.63
N THR A 432 -3.76 -8.38 20.31
CA THR A 432 -5.15 -8.71 20.67
C THR A 432 -6.17 -8.10 19.70
N GLY A 433 -5.71 -7.26 18.76
CA GLY A 433 -6.50 -6.71 17.67
C GLY A 433 -6.95 -7.78 16.67
N GLU A 434 -7.89 -7.43 15.83
CA GLU A 434 -8.29 -8.28 14.71
C GLU A 434 -7.18 -8.31 13.66
N VAL A 435 -7.14 -9.38 12.86
CA VAL A 435 -6.17 -9.50 11.77
C VAL A 435 -6.78 -8.87 10.53
N SER A 436 -6.12 -7.85 10.00
CA SER A 436 -6.63 -7.05 8.89
C SER A 436 -5.50 -6.51 8.02
N THR A 437 -5.79 -6.26 6.75
CA THR A 437 -4.91 -5.54 5.83
C THR A 437 -5.29 -4.07 5.75
N SER A 438 -4.37 -3.23 5.33
CA SER A 438 -4.58 -1.81 5.14
C SER A 438 -5.01 -1.50 3.69
N SER A 439 -6.05 -0.69 3.51
CA SER A 439 -6.42 -0.06 2.25
C SER A 439 -5.82 1.38 2.23
N PRO A 440 -5.26 1.89 1.11
CA PRO A 440 -5.40 1.35 -0.25
C PRO A 440 -4.35 0.31 -0.67
N ALA A 441 -3.40 -0.07 0.18
CA ALA A 441 -2.39 -1.08 -0.18
C ALA A 441 -2.98 -2.45 -0.57
N SER A 442 -4.20 -2.75 -0.13
CA SER A 442 -4.91 -3.99 -0.48
C SER A 442 -5.68 -3.91 -1.79
N ASP A 443 -5.72 -2.76 -2.45
CA ASP A 443 -6.36 -2.62 -3.75
C ASP A 443 -5.58 -3.37 -4.84
N PRO A 444 -6.25 -4.07 -5.78
CA PRO A 444 -5.58 -4.82 -6.84
C PRO A 444 -4.76 -3.99 -7.83
N TRP A 445 -5.04 -2.68 -7.95
CA TRP A 445 -4.37 -1.74 -8.85
C TRP A 445 -3.44 -0.78 -8.11
N VAL A 446 -3.08 -1.14 -6.88
CA VAL A 446 -2.10 -0.45 -6.05
C VAL A 446 -0.98 -1.42 -5.69
N THR A 447 0.25 -1.02 -5.94
CA THR A 447 1.42 -1.77 -5.45
C THR A 447 1.54 -1.56 -3.95
N GLY A 448 1.16 -2.56 -3.14
CA GLY A 448 1.27 -2.54 -1.69
C GLY A 448 2.73 -2.71 -1.23
N VAL A 449 3.21 -1.80 -0.39
CA VAL A 449 4.62 -1.75 0.03
C VAL A 449 4.75 -2.05 1.51
N GLY A 450 5.39 -3.17 1.82
CA GLY A 450 5.71 -3.61 3.18
C GLY A 450 7.06 -3.07 3.67
N GLY A 451 7.38 -3.43 4.91
CA GLY A 451 8.56 -2.95 5.59
C GLY A 451 9.65 -4.00 5.81
N THR A 452 10.90 -3.59 5.62
CA THR A 452 12.07 -4.40 5.98
C THR A 452 12.98 -3.68 6.96
N ARG A 453 13.86 -4.45 7.58
CA ARG A 453 15.00 -3.99 8.35
C ARG A 453 16.26 -4.21 7.53
N LEU A 454 16.88 -3.12 7.13
CA LEU A 454 18.02 -3.09 6.25
C LEU A 454 19.32 -2.85 7.05
N THR A 455 20.22 -3.82 7.04
CA THR A 455 21.56 -3.64 7.59
C THR A 455 22.61 -3.93 6.53
N ALA A 456 23.64 -3.09 6.46
CA ALA A 456 24.73 -3.33 5.54
C ALA A 456 26.06 -2.83 6.09
N THR A 457 27.14 -3.44 5.59
CA THR A 457 28.51 -3.06 5.90
C THR A 457 29.25 -2.79 4.61
N LEU A 458 29.88 -1.61 4.53
CA LEU A 458 30.78 -1.24 3.44
C LEU A 458 32.20 -1.65 3.79
N THR A 459 32.82 -2.49 2.95
CA THR A 459 34.22 -2.89 3.09
C THR A 459 34.96 -2.62 1.79
N GLY A 460 35.71 -1.52 1.74
CA GLY A 460 36.27 -1.02 0.50
C GLY A 460 35.15 -0.61 -0.48
N ASN A 461 35.12 -1.21 -1.66
CA ASN A 461 34.06 -1.00 -2.66
C ASN A 461 32.97 -2.09 -2.63
N SER A 462 33.00 -2.96 -1.63
CA SER A 462 32.04 -4.06 -1.52
C SER A 462 31.00 -3.77 -0.45
N ILE A 463 29.73 -3.91 -0.79
CA ILE A 463 28.59 -3.81 0.12
C ILE A 463 28.20 -5.23 0.52
N SER A 464 28.22 -5.51 1.83
CA SER A 464 27.61 -6.71 2.40
C SER A 464 26.28 -6.29 3.02
N ARG A 465 25.19 -6.79 2.47
CA ARG A 465 23.83 -6.47 2.85
C ARG A 465 23.19 -7.65 3.58
N LEU A 466 22.49 -7.38 4.66
CA LEU A 466 21.58 -8.32 5.30
C LEU A 466 20.22 -7.66 5.43
N GLU A 467 19.21 -8.37 4.96
CA GLU A 467 17.85 -7.89 4.96
C GLU A 467 16.93 -8.89 5.63
N ALA A 468 16.15 -8.40 6.57
CA ALA A 468 15.05 -9.11 7.20
C ALA A 468 13.77 -8.28 7.08
N ALA A 469 12.62 -8.91 7.20
CA ALA A 469 11.39 -8.13 7.34
C ALA A 469 11.43 -7.30 8.63
N TRP A 470 10.80 -6.14 8.61
CA TRP A 470 10.50 -5.39 9.83
C TRP A 470 9.52 -6.19 10.67
N SER A 471 10.06 -6.96 11.59
CA SER A 471 9.32 -7.97 12.32
C SER A 471 8.47 -7.37 13.44
N PHE A 472 7.29 -7.95 13.64
CA PHE A 472 6.42 -7.65 14.77
C PHE A 472 6.63 -8.69 15.91
N PRO A 473 6.76 -8.29 17.21
CA PRO A 473 6.96 -6.91 17.64
C PRO A 473 8.30 -6.37 17.14
N GLY A 474 8.36 -5.04 16.96
CA GLY A 474 9.54 -4.37 16.42
C GLY A 474 10.81 -4.59 17.23
N SER A 475 11.94 -4.44 16.58
CA SER A 475 13.28 -4.55 17.18
C SER A 475 13.59 -3.44 18.19
N PHE A 476 12.79 -2.38 18.19
CA PHE A 476 12.89 -1.24 19.09
C PHE A 476 12.17 -1.53 20.40
N PRO A 477 12.79 -1.31 21.60
CA PRO A 477 12.17 -1.63 22.87
C PRO A 477 10.84 -0.91 23.09
N GLY A 478 9.77 -1.68 23.26
CA GLY A 478 8.41 -1.16 23.49
C GLY A 478 7.63 -0.86 22.23
N CYS A 479 8.19 -1.05 21.02
CA CYS A 479 7.45 -0.91 19.79
C CYS A 479 6.57 -2.13 19.53
N LEU A 480 5.26 -1.93 19.58
CA LEU A 480 4.29 -2.86 19.04
C LEU A 480 4.04 -2.53 17.57
N CYS A 481 5.12 -2.56 16.79
CA CYS A 481 5.16 -2.16 15.40
C CYS A 481 5.86 -3.23 14.55
N GLY A 482 5.61 -3.22 13.24
CA GLY A 482 6.18 -4.16 12.26
C GLY A 482 5.43 -4.07 10.94
N SER A 483 6.01 -4.61 9.87
CA SER A 483 5.44 -4.60 8.54
C SER A 483 4.02 -5.13 8.51
N GLY A 484 3.08 -4.33 8.01
CA GLY A 484 1.70 -4.72 7.76
C GLY A 484 1.60 -5.74 6.62
N GLY A 485 0.52 -6.49 6.61
CA GLY A 485 0.23 -7.43 5.52
C GLY A 485 -0.60 -8.63 5.95
N GLY A 486 -1.15 -9.29 4.95
CA GLY A 486 -2.10 -10.38 5.12
C GLY A 486 -2.84 -10.67 3.82
N PHE A 487 -4.12 -10.94 3.93
CA PHE A 487 -5.02 -11.14 2.80
C PHE A 487 -6.23 -10.22 2.93
N SER A 488 -6.60 -9.58 1.84
CA SER A 488 -7.77 -8.69 1.79
C SER A 488 -9.05 -9.44 2.16
N MET A 489 -9.93 -8.78 2.88
CA MET A 489 -11.29 -9.25 3.13
C MET A 489 -12.28 -8.82 2.03
N VAL A 490 -11.86 -7.88 1.17
CA VAL A 490 -12.69 -7.24 0.15
C VAL A 490 -12.31 -7.71 -1.24
N PHE A 491 -11.02 -7.65 -1.58
CA PHE A 491 -10.54 -7.89 -2.94
C PHE A 491 -10.13 -9.34 -3.18
N HIS A 492 -10.49 -9.84 -4.34
CA HIS A 492 -10.05 -11.14 -4.81
C HIS A 492 -8.60 -11.10 -5.31
N GLU A 493 -7.97 -12.27 -5.29
CA GLU A 493 -6.61 -12.48 -5.82
C GLU A 493 -6.55 -12.05 -7.30
N PRO A 494 -5.77 -10.99 -7.64
CA PRO A 494 -5.65 -10.51 -9.02
C PRO A 494 -4.89 -11.51 -9.90
N LEU A 495 -4.96 -11.33 -11.23
CA LEU A 495 -4.41 -12.29 -12.20
C LEU A 495 -2.91 -12.54 -12.01
N ASP A 496 -2.13 -11.52 -11.71
CA ASP A 496 -0.69 -11.62 -11.46
C ASP A 496 -0.37 -12.50 -10.27
N GLN A 497 -1.08 -12.36 -9.17
CA GLN A 497 -0.92 -13.19 -7.98
C GLN A 497 -1.41 -14.62 -8.22
N GLN A 498 -2.49 -14.79 -9.01
CA GLN A 498 -2.95 -16.12 -9.43
C GLN A 498 -1.90 -16.85 -10.27
N MET A 499 -1.20 -16.15 -11.17
CA MET A 499 -0.14 -16.75 -12.00
C MET A 499 0.97 -17.39 -11.17
N VAL A 500 1.29 -16.82 -10.02
CA VAL A 500 2.35 -17.30 -9.13
C VAL A 500 1.83 -18.11 -7.94
N HIS A 501 0.52 -18.26 -7.84
CA HIS A 501 -0.14 -19.09 -6.81
C HIS A 501 0.22 -18.71 -5.38
N ILE A 502 0.15 -17.42 -5.03
CA ILE A 502 0.56 -16.91 -3.71
C ILE A 502 -0.13 -17.63 -2.54
N ALA A 503 -1.40 -17.98 -2.69
CA ALA A 503 -2.16 -18.68 -1.65
C ALA A 503 -1.56 -20.05 -1.25
N THR A 504 -0.79 -20.69 -2.14
CA THR A 504 -0.12 -21.97 -1.88
C THR A 504 1.27 -21.80 -1.28
N GLN A 505 1.85 -20.60 -1.37
CA GLN A 505 3.20 -20.29 -0.90
C GLN A 505 3.24 -20.01 0.61
N VAL A 506 2.10 -19.65 1.18
CA VAL A 506 1.99 -19.37 2.61
C VAL A 506 1.92 -20.68 3.38
N SER A 507 3.00 -21.04 4.07
CA SER A 507 2.97 -22.16 5.00
C SER A 507 2.07 -21.77 6.18
N SER A 508 0.94 -22.47 6.30
CA SER A 508 -0.01 -22.34 7.40
C SER A 508 0.59 -22.90 8.69
N ILE A 509 1.47 -22.17 9.34
CA ILE A 509 1.84 -22.45 10.72
C ILE A 509 1.28 -21.31 11.56
N PHE A 510 0.01 -21.47 11.94
CA PHE A 510 -0.57 -20.76 13.05
C PHE A 510 0.12 -21.23 14.33
N GLU A 511 1.09 -20.52 14.82
CA GLU A 511 1.36 -20.53 16.26
C GLU A 511 0.64 -19.30 16.85
N PRO A 512 -0.41 -19.52 17.68
CA PRO A 512 -1.03 -18.41 18.39
C PRO A 512 -0.02 -17.89 19.42
N LEU A 513 0.63 -16.78 19.12
CA LEU A 513 1.29 -15.96 20.11
C LEU A 513 0.18 -15.40 21.01
N LEU A 514 -0.01 -16.05 22.20
CA LEU A 514 -0.92 -15.63 23.25
C LEU A 514 -2.42 -15.86 23.01
N GLY A 515 -2.87 -17.12 23.20
CA GLY A 515 -4.17 -17.41 23.84
C GLY A 515 -5.46 -16.87 23.21
N THR A 516 -5.46 -16.40 22.00
CA THR A 516 -6.69 -15.99 21.31
C THR A 516 -7.40 -17.18 20.68
N SER A 517 -8.63 -17.42 21.10
CA SER A 517 -9.48 -18.53 20.66
C SER A 517 -10.18 -18.29 19.32
N GLY A 518 -9.63 -17.46 18.45
CA GLY A 518 -10.20 -17.18 17.14
C GLY A 518 -9.21 -17.51 16.03
N ILE A 519 -9.38 -18.68 15.39
CA ILE A 519 -8.72 -18.95 14.10
C ILE A 519 -9.56 -18.26 13.05
N THR A 520 -9.11 -17.11 12.56
CA THR A 520 -9.70 -16.51 11.36
C THR A 520 -9.09 -17.22 10.16
N PHE A 521 -9.87 -18.03 9.46
CA PHE A 521 -9.48 -18.62 8.18
C PHE A 521 -9.57 -17.52 7.14
N TYR A 522 -8.43 -17.14 6.54
CA TYR A 522 -8.44 -16.32 5.34
C TYR A 522 -8.92 -17.17 4.16
N PRO A 523 -9.94 -16.73 3.42
CA PRO A 523 -10.38 -17.46 2.27
C PRO A 523 -9.27 -17.49 1.21
N GLN A 524 -9.00 -18.66 0.65
CA GLN A 524 -8.11 -18.80 -0.50
C GLN A 524 -8.69 -18.00 -1.68
N GLY A 525 -7.82 -17.36 -2.44
CA GLY A 525 -8.20 -16.55 -3.60
C GLY A 525 -8.53 -15.11 -3.26
N GLN A 526 -7.98 -14.60 -2.14
CA GLN A 526 -8.00 -13.18 -1.79
C GLN A 526 -6.66 -12.51 -2.12
N ARG A 527 -6.72 -11.19 -2.42
CA ARG A 527 -5.56 -10.33 -2.65
C ARG A 527 -4.57 -10.44 -1.50
N GLY A 528 -3.33 -10.80 -1.78
CA GLY A 528 -2.23 -10.85 -0.81
C GLY A 528 -1.47 -9.54 -0.74
N VAL A 529 -1.15 -9.08 0.46
CA VAL A 529 -0.46 -7.81 0.75
C VAL A 529 0.75 -8.11 1.65
N PRO A 530 1.90 -7.47 1.45
CA PRO A 530 2.28 -6.54 0.38
C PRO A 530 2.76 -7.26 -0.89
N ASP A 531 3.01 -6.49 -1.98
CA ASP A 531 3.62 -7.01 -3.21
C ASP A 531 5.14 -7.07 -3.10
N LEU A 532 5.70 -6.04 -2.52
CA LEU A 532 7.14 -5.90 -2.26
C LEU A 532 7.38 -5.13 -0.96
N ALA A 533 8.63 -4.90 -0.59
CA ALA A 533 8.97 -4.15 0.60
C ALA A 533 10.20 -3.26 0.40
N ALA A 534 10.37 -2.27 1.27
CA ALA A 534 11.60 -1.48 1.37
C ALA A 534 11.93 -1.19 2.83
N ASP A 535 13.03 -0.46 3.11
CA ASP A 535 13.44 -0.16 4.49
C ASP A 535 12.35 0.62 5.25
N ALA A 536 12.01 0.12 6.42
CA ALA A 536 10.92 0.64 7.25
C ALA A 536 11.20 0.56 8.75
N ASP A 537 12.11 -0.34 9.20
CA ASP A 537 12.35 -0.48 10.63
C ASP A 537 12.99 0.81 11.19
N PRO A 538 12.37 1.51 12.16
CA PRO A 538 12.95 2.73 12.75
C PRO A 538 14.35 2.55 13.34
N ALA A 539 14.77 1.30 13.60
CA ALA A 539 16.14 0.98 14.02
C ALA A 539 17.15 1.08 12.86
N THR A 540 16.67 1.04 11.62
CA THR A 540 17.46 1.25 10.40
C THR A 540 16.94 2.43 9.58
N GLY A 541 16.13 3.27 10.17
CA GLY A 541 15.45 4.40 9.52
C GLY A 541 16.36 5.54 9.10
N VAL A 542 15.75 6.62 8.71
CA VAL A 542 16.37 7.76 8.02
C VAL A 542 16.21 9.08 8.77
N LEU A 543 16.98 10.08 8.39
CA LEU A 543 16.84 11.47 8.86
C LEU A 543 16.27 12.34 7.75
N PHE A 544 15.48 13.32 8.14
CA PHE A 544 14.88 14.29 7.23
C PHE A 544 15.01 15.72 7.78
N VAL A 545 14.73 16.70 6.96
CA VAL A 545 14.64 18.11 7.33
C VAL A 545 13.19 18.46 7.60
N LEU A 546 12.94 19.11 8.73
CA LEU A 546 11.65 19.66 9.13
C LEU A 546 11.91 21.04 9.77
N ASP A 547 11.10 22.04 9.47
CA ASP A 547 11.27 23.42 9.95
C ASP A 547 12.69 23.99 9.65
N GLY A 548 13.24 23.70 8.47
CA GLY A 548 14.55 24.18 8.02
C GLY A 548 15.75 23.53 8.70
N ALA A 549 15.57 22.46 9.47
CA ALA A 549 16.64 21.80 10.20
C ALA A 549 16.52 20.27 10.14
N ILE A 550 17.66 19.57 10.20
CA ILE A 550 17.65 18.12 10.29
C ILE A 550 16.98 17.69 11.60
N PHE A 551 15.94 16.90 11.48
CA PHE A 551 15.22 16.34 12.62
C PHE A 551 16.12 15.35 13.39
N PRO A 552 16.20 15.45 14.74
CA PRO A 552 17.25 14.76 15.50
C PRO A 552 17.01 13.28 15.78
N TYR A 553 15.92 12.72 15.24
CA TYR A 553 15.57 11.32 15.39
C TYR A 553 15.51 10.63 14.02
N ALA A 554 15.92 9.39 13.95
CA ALA A 554 15.63 8.58 12.78
C ALA A 554 14.14 8.21 12.76
N TYR A 555 13.59 8.07 11.55
CA TYR A 555 12.22 7.62 11.33
C TYR A 555 12.19 6.45 10.35
N GLY A 556 11.18 5.66 10.48
CA GLY A 556 10.86 4.52 9.62
C GLY A 556 9.34 4.37 9.59
N GLY A 557 8.87 3.22 9.17
CA GLY A 557 7.48 2.90 8.89
C GLY A 557 7.33 2.44 7.46
N THR A 558 6.23 1.82 7.13
CA THR A 558 5.90 1.53 5.73
C THR A 558 5.67 2.82 4.92
N SER A 559 5.47 3.94 5.61
CA SER A 559 5.52 5.31 5.08
C SER A 559 6.89 5.74 4.53
N LEU A 560 7.99 5.18 5.02
CA LEU A 560 9.30 5.34 4.37
C LEU A 560 9.41 4.41 3.16
N ALA A 561 8.90 3.20 3.27
CA ALA A 561 9.02 2.18 2.22
C ALA A 561 8.25 2.55 0.95
N ALA A 562 7.07 3.15 1.06
CA ALA A 562 6.25 3.55 -0.08
C ALA A 562 6.93 4.61 -0.96
N PRO A 563 7.37 5.79 -0.46
CA PRO A 563 8.03 6.80 -1.26
C PRO A 563 9.40 6.35 -1.79
N LEU A 564 10.15 5.53 -1.04
CA LEU A 564 11.36 4.89 -1.58
C LEU A 564 11.03 4.08 -2.84
N THR A 565 9.99 3.26 -2.79
CA THR A 565 9.59 2.42 -3.92
C THR A 565 9.04 3.23 -5.09
N ALA A 566 8.24 4.26 -4.82
CA ALA A 566 7.74 5.19 -5.82
C ALA A 566 8.89 5.90 -6.55
N GLY A 567 9.91 6.36 -5.80
CA GLY A 567 11.12 6.93 -6.36
C GLY A 567 11.92 5.94 -7.21
N MET A 568 12.14 4.72 -6.71
CA MET A 568 12.82 3.64 -7.45
C MET A 568 12.11 3.32 -8.76
N SER A 569 10.78 3.21 -8.75
CA SER A 569 9.98 2.98 -9.95
C SER A 569 10.12 4.13 -10.95
N SER A 570 10.04 5.38 -10.47
CA SER A 570 10.23 6.58 -11.31
C SER A 570 11.63 6.66 -11.91
N LEU A 571 12.67 6.26 -11.16
CA LEU A 571 14.04 6.19 -11.65
C LEU A 571 14.16 5.18 -12.79
N VAL A 572 13.60 3.98 -12.62
CA VAL A 572 13.59 2.96 -13.67
C VAL A 572 12.83 3.45 -14.90
N GLN A 573 11.62 3.97 -14.70
CA GLN A 573 10.77 4.50 -15.78
C GLN A 573 11.48 5.58 -16.59
N GLY A 574 12.16 6.51 -15.94
CA GLY A 574 12.92 7.59 -16.60
C GLY A 574 14.14 7.09 -17.40
N ASN A 575 14.63 5.90 -17.10
CA ASN A 575 15.74 5.25 -17.81
C ASN A 575 15.31 4.21 -18.87
N THR A 576 14.02 3.94 -18.97
CA THR A 576 13.43 3.01 -19.94
C THR A 576 12.42 3.74 -20.84
N PRO A 577 12.85 4.68 -21.70
CA PRO A 577 11.97 5.65 -22.37
C PRO A 577 10.97 5.04 -23.36
N TYR A 578 11.12 3.77 -23.71
CA TYR A 578 10.23 3.04 -24.62
C TYR A 578 9.23 2.12 -23.91
N PHE A 579 9.26 2.11 -22.59
CA PHE A 579 8.43 1.23 -21.77
C PHE A 579 7.81 2.02 -20.61
N THR A 580 6.51 2.12 -20.59
CA THR A 580 5.78 2.67 -19.44
C THR A 580 5.41 1.52 -18.52
N ILE A 581 5.80 1.61 -17.25
CA ILE A 581 5.56 0.56 -16.27
C ILE A 581 4.07 0.58 -15.84
N GLY A 582 3.56 1.74 -15.48
CA GLY A 582 2.24 1.86 -14.85
C GLY A 582 2.26 1.22 -13.46
N ASP A 583 1.27 0.38 -13.16
CA ASP A 583 1.30 -0.44 -11.94
C ASP A 583 2.48 -1.42 -11.98
N LEU A 584 3.31 -1.39 -10.93
CA LEU A 584 4.55 -2.18 -10.88
C LEU A 584 4.29 -3.65 -10.53
N ALA A 585 3.28 -3.94 -9.73
CA ALA A 585 3.03 -5.29 -9.22
C ALA A 585 2.85 -6.33 -10.34
N PRO A 586 2.02 -6.13 -11.38
CA PRO A 586 1.90 -7.05 -12.51
C PRO A 586 3.24 -7.36 -13.18
N THR A 587 4.08 -6.34 -13.39
CA THR A 587 5.40 -6.51 -13.98
C THR A 587 6.32 -7.39 -13.12
N LEU A 588 6.33 -7.18 -11.81
CA LEU A 588 7.14 -7.98 -10.89
C LEU A 588 6.68 -9.44 -10.82
N TYR A 589 5.38 -9.69 -10.76
CA TYR A 589 4.84 -11.06 -10.73
C TYR A 589 5.08 -11.81 -12.04
N GLN A 590 5.00 -11.13 -13.17
CA GLN A 590 5.37 -11.71 -14.48
C GLN A 590 6.85 -12.10 -14.50
N LEU A 591 7.75 -11.20 -14.13
CA LEU A 591 9.19 -11.50 -14.03
C LEU A 591 9.46 -12.66 -13.07
N TYR A 592 8.77 -12.68 -11.92
CA TYR A 592 8.89 -13.77 -10.96
C TYR A 592 8.42 -15.13 -11.54
N SER A 593 7.35 -15.13 -12.34
CA SER A 593 6.81 -16.36 -12.93
C SER A 593 7.71 -16.98 -14.01
N HIS A 594 8.53 -16.17 -14.67
CA HIS A 594 9.26 -16.61 -15.86
C HIS A 594 10.71 -17.02 -15.59
N ASP A 595 11.32 -16.69 -14.43
CA ASP A 595 12.77 -16.78 -14.38
C ASP A 595 13.38 -17.35 -13.10
N GLY A 596 14.31 -18.29 -13.30
CA GLY A 596 15.26 -18.75 -12.27
C GLY A 596 16.32 -17.70 -11.87
N GLY A 597 16.29 -16.49 -12.43
CA GLY A 597 17.20 -15.38 -12.17
C GLY A 597 16.60 -14.19 -11.40
N PHE A 598 15.36 -14.30 -10.96
CA PHE A 598 14.60 -13.20 -10.35
C PHE A 598 15.28 -12.61 -9.11
N TYR A 599 15.91 -13.42 -8.26
CA TYR A 599 16.59 -12.95 -7.06
C TYR A 599 18.09 -12.76 -7.25
N THR A 600 18.59 -11.61 -6.78
CA THR A 600 20.01 -11.40 -6.55
C THR A 600 20.42 -12.10 -5.27
N TYR A 601 21.20 -13.18 -5.37
CA TYR A 601 21.77 -13.85 -4.22
C TYR A 601 23.03 -13.11 -3.74
N GLN A 602 22.99 -12.58 -2.53
CA GLN A 602 24.21 -12.12 -1.87
C GLN A 602 24.88 -13.32 -1.20
N SER A 603 26.08 -13.66 -1.66
CA SER A 603 26.93 -14.55 -0.89
C SER A 603 27.45 -13.81 0.35
N GLN A 604 27.77 -14.54 1.45
CA GLN A 604 28.41 -13.96 2.64
C GLN A 604 29.75 -13.24 2.34
N PHE A 605 30.20 -13.20 1.11
CA PHE A 605 31.48 -12.67 0.62
C PHE A 605 31.33 -11.50 -0.38
N GLY A 606 30.22 -10.81 -0.39
CA GLY A 606 29.96 -9.68 -1.29
C GLY A 606 28.92 -10.00 -2.37
N ILE A 607 28.52 -8.97 -3.12
CA ILE A 607 27.62 -9.14 -4.27
C ILE A 607 28.31 -10.09 -5.25
N SER A 608 27.93 -11.35 -5.25
CA SER A 608 28.39 -12.26 -6.28
C SER A 608 27.54 -11.96 -7.51
N GLN A 609 28.14 -11.33 -8.52
CA GLN A 609 27.63 -11.45 -9.88
C GLN A 609 27.37 -12.94 -10.12
N LEU A 610 26.12 -13.28 -10.41
CA LEU A 610 25.81 -14.61 -10.92
C LEU A 610 26.76 -14.84 -12.11
N SER A 611 27.28 -16.05 -12.23
CA SER A 611 28.35 -16.42 -13.16
C SER A 611 28.08 -16.15 -14.64
N HIS A 612 27.02 -15.43 -14.98
CA HIS A 612 26.58 -15.06 -16.34
C HIS A 612 26.17 -13.59 -16.48
N GLY A 613 26.48 -12.71 -15.52
CA GLY A 613 26.21 -11.28 -15.63
C GLY A 613 24.72 -10.88 -15.53
N ILE A 614 23.89 -11.76 -15.04
CA ILE A 614 22.46 -11.48 -14.82
C ILE A 614 22.31 -10.84 -13.43
N HIS A 615 21.87 -9.59 -13.39
CA HIS A 615 21.40 -8.95 -12.17
C HIS A 615 19.97 -9.41 -11.91
N GLY A 616 19.70 -9.99 -10.73
CA GLY A 616 18.32 -10.32 -10.35
C GLY A 616 17.51 -9.05 -10.12
N VAL A 617 16.22 -9.13 -10.36
CA VAL A 617 15.27 -8.01 -10.24
C VAL A 617 15.01 -7.62 -8.78
N MET A 618 15.10 -8.59 -7.88
CA MET A 618 14.81 -8.40 -6.46
C MET A 618 15.95 -8.86 -5.56
N PHE A 619 16.04 -8.26 -4.39
CA PHE A 619 16.81 -8.77 -3.27
C PHE A 619 15.94 -9.64 -2.37
N LEU A 620 16.52 -10.72 -1.87
CA LEU A 620 15.83 -11.70 -1.04
C LEU A 620 15.69 -11.21 0.39
N THR A 621 14.48 -11.22 0.93
CA THR A 621 14.25 -11.07 2.38
C THR A 621 14.50 -12.39 3.09
N ALA A 622 15.45 -12.39 4.03
CA ALA A 622 16.00 -13.63 4.59
C ALA A 622 15.14 -14.24 5.71
N SER A 623 14.44 -13.41 6.49
CA SER A 623 13.68 -13.83 7.68
C SER A 623 12.77 -12.72 8.18
N GLY A 624 11.85 -13.06 9.06
CA GLY A 624 10.99 -12.12 9.77
C GLY A 624 9.56 -12.64 9.92
N GLN A 625 8.73 -11.86 10.59
CA GLN A 625 7.32 -12.17 10.83
C GLN A 625 6.52 -10.90 11.12
N ASN A 626 5.20 -10.94 10.94
CA ASN A 626 4.31 -9.83 11.30
C ASN A 626 3.28 -10.18 12.39
N GLY A 627 3.59 -11.15 13.21
CA GLY A 627 2.73 -11.63 14.31
C GLY A 627 1.83 -12.81 13.92
N VAL A 628 1.49 -12.95 12.64
CA VAL A 628 0.65 -14.04 12.10
C VAL A 628 1.41 -14.84 11.04
N PHE A 629 2.09 -14.16 10.14
CA PHE A 629 2.79 -14.77 9.02
C PHE A 629 4.30 -14.67 9.18
N HIS A 630 5.03 -15.61 8.53
CA HIS A 630 6.48 -15.66 8.52
C HIS A 630 7.03 -15.52 7.12
N VAL A 631 8.20 -14.90 7.01
CA VAL A 631 8.95 -14.84 5.75
C VAL A 631 9.44 -16.24 5.39
N THR A 632 9.15 -16.65 4.16
CA THR A 632 9.80 -17.78 3.50
C THR A 632 10.70 -17.23 2.40
N PRO A 633 12.04 -17.34 2.51
CA PRO A 633 12.94 -16.76 1.53
C PRO A 633 12.71 -17.32 0.10
N GLY A 634 12.67 -16.43 -0.89
CA GLY A 634 12.56 -16.82 -2.31
C GLY A 634 11.16 -17.14 -2.79
N VAL A 635 10.16 -16.92 -1.94
CA VAL A 635 8.76 -17.00 -2.31
C VAL A 635 8.01 -15.79 -1.75
N TRP A 636 6.91 -15.41 -2.40
CA TRP A 636 6.04 -14.37 -1.89
C TRP A 636 5.54 -14.71 -0.47
N ASN A 637 5.41 -13.70 0.36
CA ASN A 637 4.91 -13.87 1.73
C ASN A 637 4.17 -12.60 2.22
N PRO A 638 3.18 -12.73 3.13
CA PRO A 638 2.39 -11.60 3.61
C PRO A 638 3.13 -10.69 4.62
N VAL A 639 4.44 -10.65 4.61
CA VAL A 639 5.27 -9.80 5.50
C VAL A 639 6.11 -8.82 4.69
N ALA A 640 6.69 -9.30 3.58
CA ALA A 640 7.61 -8.53 2.75
C ALA A 640 7.36 -8.76 1.23
N GLY A 641 6.21 -9.33 0.86
CA GLY A 641 5.89 -9.62 -0.53
C GLY A 641 6.95 -10.46 -1.23
N LEU A 642 7.35 -10.03 -2.40
CA LEU A 642 8.45 -10.62 -3.20
C LEU A 642 9.84 -10.22 -2.69
N GLY A 643 9.97 -9.32 -1.72
CA GLY A 643 11.25 -8.80 -1.22
C GLY A 643 11.49 -7.35 -1.62
N GLN A 644 12.76 -6.91 -1.66
CA GLN A 644 13.13 -5.55 -2.03
C GLN A 644 13.60 -5.44 -3.48
N LEU A 645 13.35 -4.28 -4.08
CA LEU A 645 13.73 -4.00 -5.46
C LEU A 645 15.26 -3.91 -5.63
N ASN A 646 15.79 -4.55 -6.66
CA ASN A 646 17.09 -4.25 -7.24
C ASN A 646 16.86 -3.34 -8.46
N VAL A 647 17.07 -2.06 -8.28
CA VAL A 647 16.68 -1.03 -9.27
C VAL A 647 17.39 -1.22 -10.60
N TYR A 648 18.72 -1.47 -10.58
CA TYR A 648 19.47 -1.72 -11.81
C TYR A 648 19.07 -3.04 -12.48
N GLY A 649 18.81 -4.07 -11.67
CA GLY A 649 18.33 -5.36 -12.18
C GLY A 649 16.98 -5.24 -12.88
N LEU A 650 16.03 -4.49 -12.31
CA LEU A 650 14.74 -4.22 -12.94
C LEU A 650 14.91 -3.43 -14.24
N ALA A 651 15.72 -2.36 -14.25
CA ALA A 651 15.97 -1.58 -15.45
C ALA A 651 16.58 -2.41 -16.58
N LEU A 652 17.48 -3.34 -16.26
CA LEU A 652 18.05 -4.27 -17.24
C LEU A 652 17.01 -5.27 -17.77
N ALA A 653 16.17 -5.82 -16.91
CA ALA A 653 15.11 -6.74 -17.29
C ALA A 653 14.14 -6.08 -18.28
N LEU A 654 13.70 -4.85 -17.98
CA LEU A 654 12.79 -4.09 -18.84
C LEU A 654 13.43 -3.56 -20.14
N SER A 655 14.76 -3.47 -20.19
CA SER A 655 15.50 -3.03 -21.39
C SER A 655 15.89 -4.20 -22.30
N SER A 656 15.69 -5.45 -21.87
CA SER A 656 16.01 -6.63 -22.66
C SER A 656 14.97 -6.85 -23.76
N SER A 657 15.44 -7.27 -24.97
CA SER A 657 14.56 -7.56 -26.10
C SER A 657 13.57 -8.71 -25.85
N ASP A 658 13.78 -9.48 -24.79
CA ASP A 658 12.91 -10.59 -24.42
C ASP A 658 11.60 -10.14 -23.76
N TYR A 659 11.49 -8.86 -23.39
CA TYR A 659 10.29 -8.26 -22.79
C TYR A 659 9.45 -7.44 -23.78
N GLY A 660 9.97 -7.20 -25.00
CA GLY A 660 9.34 -6.39 -26.05
C GLY A 660 8.97 -7.14 -27.33
N ASP A 661 9.20 -8.46 -27.40
CA ASP A 661 8.84 -9.31 -28.56
C ASP A 661 7.76 -10.33 -28.23
#